data_74a7c3f321afc88e23a7a615eb7c5402
#
_entry.id   74a7c3f321afc88e23a7a615eb7c5402
#
_cell.length_a   1.000
_cell.length_b   1.000
_cell.length_c   1.000
_cell.angle_alpha   90.00
_cell.angle_beta   90.00
_cell.angle_gamma   90.00
#
_symmetry.space_group_name_H-M   'P 1'
#
loop_
_entity.id
_entity.type
_entity.pdbx_description
1 polymer ?
#
loop_
_entity_poly.entity_id
_entity_poly.type
_entity_poly.pdbx_seq_one_letter_code
_entity_poly.pdbx_strand_id
1 'polypeptide(L)'
;MRYTFKTLAIMALSLSFSTLFAQETPKEEDFFRINKVRVPEGPILEVGGLVTLPNGDLAVSTRRGEVYIVENPTSTKPYFRRFANGLHEILGIAYKNGVIYVAQRGELTKLVDKNMDGKADVYETVYAWPLSGHYHEYSFGPKIAADGTFLVTANVAFGDEEWWRGESRVPMRGWAMNITEDGKMTPYAAGFRSPAGIGMIDNQFYYTENQGDWVGSGGLWKVNKGDFMGHPASLRWAGRSDSPVKLTSDFFYANIDERRIKNEQGRYIKPENRVNETFKTLFDMKKVFPELKLPSVWLPYGILGISSSEPLKIPENTFGPFAGQILAGDQGMSIISRIFLETVKGEEQGAAFLFRKGFRSGVLRMAWGTDGSLFVGETNRGWGSAGDANEGLERLVYNGKVPFEMKAVRSMPDGFEVEFTKPVDRKSAEDLASYAAESFIYKYHPVYGSPPVNTETLKINGVKVSEDGMKVRLIIPNLRQYYIHTLTLDGVRDKEGFYSLVHPVAYYTLNQIADGDKLSMSEVSTKNSEAGPKASATPVKTSAKPKAGTGTKPEAKGAPAKTVAAKAPTFKEVEGLLTKNTCTACHNPTKRQIGPAFVEIAKRKYSPEKILSLIHNPQPQNWPGYSTEMPPMPQVTKAEGLKIAAWINSLDK
;
A
#
# COMPACT_ATOMS: atom_id res chain seq x y z
N MET A 1 -64.49 35.29 -58.79
CA MET A 1 -64.10 34.79 -57.43
C MET A 1 -62.76 34.09 -57.60
N ARG A 2 -61.71 34.71 -57.21
CA ARG A 2 -60.33 34.16 -57.27
C ARG A 2 -59.88 33.87 -55.84
N TYR A 3 -59.62 32.62 -55.46
CA TYR A 3 -59.01 32.22 -54.24
C TYR A 3 -57.53 31.97 -54.48
N THR A 4 -56.69 32.75 -53.83
CA THR A 4 -55.25 32.60 -53.77
C THR A 4 -54.89 31.68 -52.64
N PHE A 5 -54.28 30.52 -52.91
CA PHE A 5 -53.67 29.64 -51.93
C PHE A 5 -52.28 30.20 -51.55
N LYS A 6 -52.08 30.55 -50.26
CA LYS A 6 -50.77 30.83 -49.68
C LYS A 6 -50.22 29.50 -49.17
N THR A 7 -49.18 29.00 -49.79
CA THR A 7 -48.41 27.83 -49.35
C THR A 7 -47.48 28.28 -48.20
N LEU A 8 -47.71 27.76 -47.00
CA LEU A 8 -46.82 27.94 -45.83
C LEU A 8 -45.73 26.85 -45.88
N ALA A 9 -44.50 27.23 -46.16
CA ALA A 9 -43.36 26.36 -46.02
C ALA A 9 -42.93 26.26 -44.55
N ILE A 10 -43.19 25.11 -43.90
CA ILE A 10 -42.68 24.81 -42.57
C ILE A 10 -41.27 24.26 -42.73
N MET A 11 -40.30 25.08 -42.40
CA MET A 11 -38.89 24.68 -42.33
C MET A 11 -38.67 23.96 -40.98
N ALA A 12 -38.68 22.62 -41.04
CA ALA A 12 -38.34 21.80 -39.87
C ALA A 12 -36.85 21.91 -39.61
N LEU A 13 -36.48 22.73 -38.62
CA LEU A 13 -35.12 22.79 -38.07
C LEU A 13 -34.89 21.56 -37.18
N SER A 14 -34.29 20.51 -37.72
CA SER A 14 -33.85 19.37 -36.93
C SER A 14 -32.66 19.80 -36.06
N LEU A 15 -32.94 20.19 -34.84
CA LEU A 15 -31.94 20.29 -33.79
C LEU A 15 -31.48 18.86 -33.44
N SER A 16 -30.33 18.46 -33.98
CA SER A 16 -29.60 17.31 -33.50
C SER A 16 -29.08 17.61 -32.10
N PHE A 17 -29.83 17.23 -31.08
CA PHE A 17 -29.32 17.15 -29.72
C PHE A 17 -28.30 16.01 -29.70
N SER A 18 -27.03 16.32 -29.92
CA SER A 18 -25.94 15.46 -29.50
C SER A 18 -25.99 15.43 -27.98
N THR A 19 -26.61 14.42 -27.40
CA THR A 19 -26.43 14.12 -25.98
C THR A 19 -24.96 13.77 -25.79
N LEU A 20 -24.17 14.74 -25.36
CA LEU A 20 -22.87 14.47 -24.76
C LEU A 20 -23.14 13.63 -23.51
N PHE A 21 -23.16 12.31 -23.68
CA PHE A 21 -22.95 11.44 -22.54
C PHE A 21 -21.57 11.80 -21.99
N ALA A 22 -21.53 12.32 -20.78
CA ALA A 22 -20.28 12.43 -20.06
C ALA A 22 -19.70 11.01 -20.00
N GLN A 23 -18.61 10.78 -20.72
CA GLN A 23 -17.96 9.48 -20.79
C GLN A 23 -17.48 9.15 -19.38
N GLU A 24 -18.02 8.08 -18.78
CA GLU A 24 -17.61 7.68 -17.44
C GLU A 24 -16.11 7.34 -17.46
N THR A 25 -15.36 7.88 -16.51
CA THR A 25 -13.94 7.51 -16.34
C THR A 25 -13.86 6.02 -16.01
N PRO A 26 -13.09 5.23 -16.77
CA PRO A 26 -12.93 3.82 -16.49
C PRO A 26 -12.39 3.59 -15.07
N LYS A 27 -12.88 2.54 -14.41
CA LYS A 27 -12.54 2.17 -13.07
C LYS A 27 -11.77 0.85 -13.03
N GLU A 28 -11.17 0.53 -11.91
CA GLU A 28 -10.42 -0.72 -11.70
C GLU A 28 -11.25 -1.97 -12.05
N GLU A 29 -12.55 -2.01 -11.68
CA GLU A 29 -13.45 -3.13 -11.94
C GLU A 29 -13.78 -3.35 -13.42
N ASP A 30 -13.59 -2.35 -14.27
CA ASP A 30 -13.76 -2.47 -15.72
C ASP A 30 -12.68 -3.33 -16.38
N PHE A 31 -11.58 -3.58 -15.68
CA PHE A 31 -10.41 -4.33 -16.13
C PHE A 31 -10.13 -5.56 -15.28
N PHE A 32 -10.22 -5.42 -13.95
CA PHE A 32 -9.88 -6.44 -12.96
C PHE A 32 -11.06 -6.64 -12.01
N ARG A 33 -11.81 -7.72 -12.19
CA ARG A 33 -12.99 -8.02 -11.37
C ARG A 33 -12.61 -8.83 -10.14
N ILE A 34 -13.14 -8.45 -9.00
CA ILE A 34 -13.08 -9.24 -7.77
C ILE A 34 -14.31 -10.14 -7.73
N ASN A 35 -14.07 -11.46 -7.74
CA ASN A 35 -15.09 -12.48 -7.62
C ASN A 35 -14.93 -13.22 -6.30
N LYS A 36 -16.01 -13.39 -5.54
CA LYS A 36 -15.99 -14.19 -4.31
C LYS A 36 -15.84 -15.67 -4.63
N VAL A 37 -14.91 -16.35 -3.97
CA VAL A 37 -14.92 -17.82 -3.90
C VAL A 37 -15.99 -18.23 -2.88
N ARG A 38 -16.90 -19.09 -3.29
CA ARG A 38 -18.00 -19.52 -2.42
C ARG A 38 -17.47 -20.50 -1.36
N VAL A 39 -17.37 -20.04 -0.13
CA VAL A 39 -17.01 -20.85 1.03
C VAL A 39 -18.27 -21.51 1.60
N PRO A 40 -18.30 -22.83 1.86
CA PRO A 40 -19.43 -23.49 2.52
C PRO A 40 -19.57 -23.03 3.97
N GLU A 41 -20.70 -23.35 4.61
CA GLU A 41 -20.86 -23.17 6.05
C GLU A 41 -19.89 -24.08 6.81
N GLY A 42 -19.25 -23.53 7.84
CA GLY A 42 -18.32 -24.25 8.72
C GLY A 42 -16.89 -23.73 8.69
N PRO A 43 -16.15 -23.74 7.55
CA PRO A 43 -14.82 -23.17 7.49
C PRO A 43 -14.81 -21.67 7.76
N ILE A 44 -13.93 -21.24 8.67
CA ILE A 44 -13.62 -19.82 8.89
C ILE A 44 -12.24 -19.57 8.27
N LEU A 45 -12.25 -18.94 7.09
CA LEU A 45 -11.04 -18.74 6.30
C LEU A 45 -10.32 -17.45 6.70
N GLU A 46 -9.81 -17.39 7.92
CA GLU A 46 -8.77 -16.42 8.27
C GLU A 46 -7.47 -16.88 7.59
N VAL A 47 -7.31 -16.51 6.30
CA VAL A 47 -6.26 -17.09 5.46
C VAL A 47 -4.88 -16.71 5.97
N GLY A 48 -4.03 -17.72 6.21
CA GLY A 48 -2.63 -17.56 6.59
C GLY A 48 -1.64 -17.94 5.49
N GLY A 49 -2.05 -18.79 4.55
CA GLY A 49 -1.23 -19.21 3.42
C GLY A 49 -2.06 -19.72 2.25
N LEU A 50 -1.56 -19.52 1.02
CA LEU A 50 -2.13 -20.01 -0.22
C LEU A 50 -1.04 -20.64 -1.08
N VAL A 51 -1.33 -21.79 -1.70
CA VAL A 51 -0.50 -22.37 -2.76
C VAL A 51 -1.36 -23.17 -3.73
N THR A 52 -1.20 -22.95 -5.01
CA THR A 52 -1.85 -23.74 -6.06
C THR A 52 -1.08 -25.04 -6.27
N LEU A 53 -1.81 -26.16 -6.22
CA LEU A 53 -1.25 -27.50 -6.41
C LEU A 53 -1.11 -27.83 -7.91
N PRO A 54 -0.27 -28.81 -8.27
CA PRO A 54 -0.05 -29.18 -9.67
C PRO A 54 -1.30 -29.60 -10.46
N ASN A 55 -2.32 -30.12 -9.76
CA ASN A 55 -3.62 -30.50 -10.35
C ASN A 55 -4.60 -29.33 -10.50
N GLY A 56 -4.20 -28.11 -10.11
CA GLY A 56 -5.04 -26.91 -10.16
C GLY A 56 -5.89 -26.64 -8.93
N ASP A 57 -5.90 -27.53 -7.95
CA ASP A 57 -6.53 -27.29 -6.66
C ASP A 57 -5.76 -26.24 -5.85
N LEU A 58 -6.43 -25.61 -4.88
CA LEU A 58 -5.81 -24.60 -4.03
C LEU A 58 -5.69 -25.11 -2.60
N ALA A 59 -4.46 -25.21 -2.09
CA ALA A 59 -4.23 -25.44 -0.67
C ALA A 59 -4.30 -24.10 0.10
N VAL A 60 -5.14 -24.07 1.12
CA VAL A 60 -5.41 -22.89 1.96
C VAL A 60 -5.11 -23.24 3.40
N SER A 61 -4.14 -22.57 4.02
CA SER A 61 -3.95 -22.64 5.47
C SER A 61 -4.66 -21.48 6.18
N THR A 62 -5.17 -21.74 7.37
CA THR A 62 -5.88 -20.76 8.17
C THR A 62 -5.11 -20.39 9.44
N ARG A 63 -5.30 -19.19 9.93
CA ARG A 63 -4.75 -18.74 11.21
C ARG A 63 -5.39 -19.45 12.40
N ARG A 64 -6.45 -20.26 12.16
CA ARG A 64 -7.07 -21.14 13.15
C ARG A 64 -6.42 -22.52 13.25
N GLY A 65 -5.40 -22.79 12.42
CA GLY A 65 -4.64 -24.02 12.46
C GLY A 65 -5.23 -25.16 11.63
N GLU A 66 -5.96 -24.83 10.58
CA GLU A 66 -6.51 -25.78 9.63
C GLU A 66 -5.85 -25.62 8.26
N VAL A 67 -5.77 -26.70 7.51
CA VAL A 67 -5.40 -26.72 6.09
C VAL A 67 -6.55 -27.33 5.30
N TYR A 68 -7.03 -26.60 4.30
CA TYR A 68 -8.03 -27.06 3.35
C TYR A 68 -7.41 -27.25 1.97
N ILE A 69 -7.83 -28.30 1.27
CA ILE A 69 -7.66 -28.44 -0.17
C ILE A 69 -8.98 -28.02 -0.80
N VAL A 70 -8.95 -26.96 -1.59
CA VAL A 70 -10.11 -26.45 -2.32
C VAL A 70 -10.06 -27.02 -3.73
N GLU A 71 -10.89 -28.01 -3.98
CA GLU A 71 -11.01 -28.68 -5.26
C GLU A 71 -11.87 -27.85 -6.21
N ASN A 72 -11.45 -27.74 -7.48
CA ASN A 72 -12.11 -26.90 -8.49
C ASN A 72 -12.35 -25.45 -8.01
N PRO A 73 -11.29 -24.73 -7.54
CA PRO A 73 -11.44 -23.44 -6.86
C PRO A 73 -12.02 -22.33 -7.74
N THR A 74 -12.01 -22.51 -9.06
CA THR A 74 -12.58 -21.58 -10.05
C THR A 74 -14.06 -21.80 -10.35
N SER A 75 -14.62 -22.92 -9.87
CA SER A 75 -16.03 -23.27 -10.11
C SER A 75 -16.99 -22.41 -9.28
N THR A 76 -18.27 -22.46 -9.63
CA THR A 76 -19.33 -21.80 -8.83
C THR A 76 -19.64 -22.52 -7.51
N LYS A 77 -19.15 -23.76 -7.35
CA LYS A 77 -19.33 -24.61 -6.17
C LYS A 77 -18.03 -25.36 -5.89
N PRO A 78 -16.96 -24.69 -5.41
CA PRO A 78 -15.72 -25.36 -5.04
C PRO A 78 -15.96 -26.27 -3.84
N TYR A 79 -15.23 -27.39 -3.76
CA TYR A 79 -15.31 -28.32 -2.64
C TYR A 79 -14.13 -28.09 -1.69
N PHE A 80 -14.42 -27.87 -0.40
CA PHE A 80 -13.43 -27.64 0.65
C PHE A 80 -13.23 -28.92 1.46
N ARG A 81 -12.15 -29.63 1.18
CA ARG A 81 -11.73 -30.81 1.94
C ARG A 81 -10.72 -30.39 3.00
N ARG A 82 -11.03 -30.66 4.27
CA ARG A 82 -10.08 -30.41 5.36
C ARG A 82 -8.98 -31.46 5.33
N PHE A 83 -7.76 -31.01 5.04
CA PHE A 83 -6.56 -31.85 4.93
C PHE A 83 -5.85 -32.04 6.29
N ALA A 84 -5.72 -30.96 7.09
CA ALA A 84 -5.09 -30.98 8.40
C ALA A 84 -5.78 -30.02 9.37
N ASN A 85 -5.61 -30.24 10.67
CA ASN A 85 -6.11 -29.37 11.74
C ASN A 85 -5.28 -29.52 13.01
N GLY A 86 -5.57 -28.68 14.03
CA GLY A 86 -4.87 -28.71 15.33
C GLY A 86 -3.49 -28.05 15.31
N LEU A 87 -3.18 -27.30 14.25
CA LEU A 87 -1.93 -26.57 14.11
C LEU A 87 -2.02 -25.17 14.77
N HIS A 88 -0.86 -24.58 15.09
CA HIS A 88 -0.81 -23.32 15.84
C HIS A 88 -0.57 -22.12 14.91
N GLU A 89 -1.64 -21.41 14.54
CA GLU A 89 -1.63 -20.13 13.80
C GLU A 89 -0.69 -20.14 12.58
N ILE A 90 -1.11 -20.87 11.55
CA ILE A 90 -0.34 -21.03 10.32
C ILE A 90 -0.32 -19.70 9.54
N LEU A 91 0.87 -19.21 9.18
CA LEU A 91 1.05 -17.96 8.42
C LEU A 91 1.84 -18.17 7.13
N GLY A 92 1.70 -19.33 6.55
CA GLY A 92 2.17 -19.66 5.22
C GLY A 92 2.18 -21.15 4.97
N ILE A 93 2.19 -21.50 3.69
CA ILE A 93 2.11 -22.87 3.18
C ILE A 93 3.00 -22.98 1.93
N ALA A 94 3.64 -24.11 1.77
CA ALA A 94 4.33 -24.48 0.54
C ALA A 94 4.04 -25.95 0.19
N TYR A 95 4.11 -26.25 -1.09
CA TYR A 95 3.99 -27.60 -1.62
C TYR A 95 5.31 -27.99 -2.29
N LYS A 96 5.87 -29.11 -1.90
CA LYS A 96 7.12 -29.64 -2.45
C LYS A 96 7.04 -31.16 -2.58
N ASN A 97 7.21 -31.68 -3.80
CA ASN A 97 7.31 -33.11 -4.08
C ASN A 97 6.18 -33.98 -3.47
N GLY A 98 4.94 -33.52 -3.58
CA GLY A 98 3.77 -34.24 -3.03
C GLY A 98 3.48 -33.96 -1.55
N VAL A 99 4.26 -33.12 -0.88
CA VAL A 99 4.18 -32.86 0.55
C VAL A 99 3.86 -31.39 0.82
N ILE A 100 3.02 -31.15 1.82
CA ILE A 100 2.68 -29.81 2.30
C ILE A 100 3.56 -29.45 3.50
N TYR A 101 4.15 -28.25 3.47
CA TYR A 101 4.90 -27.65 4.56
C TYR A 101 4.20 -26.37 5.03
N VAL A 102 4.11 -26.16 6.33
CA VAL A 102 3.46 -25.00 6.93
C VAL A 102 4.35 -24.36 7.99
N ALA A 103 4.40 -23.02 7.99
CA ALA A 103 5.03 -22.30 9.08
C ALA A 103 3.98 -21.96 10.13
N GLN A 104 4.11 -22.61 11.28
CA GLN A 104 3.37 -22.31 12.49
C GLN A 104 4.06 -21.20 13.28
N ARG A 105 3.48 -20.77 14.39
CA ARG A 105 4.05 -19.74 15.26
C ARG A 105 5.44 -20.12 15.79
N GLY A 106 5.68 -21.40 16.11
CA GLY A 106 6.90 -21.90 16.73
C GLY A 106 7.70 -22.91 15.92
N GLU A 107 7.25 -23.31 14.73
CA GLU A 107 7.94 -24.34 13.96
C GLU A 107 7.56 -24.37 12.48
N LEU A 108 8.44 -24.96 11.69
CA LEU A 108 8.16 -25.48 10.34
C LEU A 108 7.71 -26.93 10.46
N THR A 109 6.51 -27.22 9.99
CA THR A 109 5.88 -28.55 10.08
C THR A 109 5.67 -29.13 8.69
N LYS A 110 5.98 -30.40 8.52
CA LYS A 110 5.70 -31.22 7.35
C LYS A 110 4.45 -32.04 7.56
N LEU A 111 3.53 -32.00 6.60
CA LEU A 111 2.25 -32.71 6.65
C LEU A 111 2.21 -33.76 5.55
N VAL A 112 2.06 -35.03 5.92
CA VAL A 112 2.11 -36.16 4.97
C VAL A 112 0.81 -36.97 5.08
N ASP A 113 0.19 -37.19 3.93
CA ASP A 113 -0.90 -38.15 3.72
C ASP A 113 -0.25 -39.48 3.23
N LYS A 114 -0.13 -40.46 4.12
CA LYS A 114 0.53 -41.74 3.80
C LYS A 114 -0.39 -42.74 3.12
N ASN A 115 -1.65 -42.71 3.46
CA ASN A 115 -2.66 -43.65 2.99
C ASN A 115 -3.45 -43.17 1.78
N MET A 116 -3.18 -41.90 1.33
CA MET A 116 -3.81 -41.20 0.20
C MET A 116 -5.33 -41.04 0.36
N ASP A 117 -5.82 -40.90 1.60
CA ASP A 117 -7.25 -40.64 1.85
C ASP A 117 -7.62 -39.16 1.78
N GLY A 118 -6.63 -38.33 1.52
CA GLY A 118 -6.79 -36.88 1.39
C GLY A 118 -6.72 -36.12 2.71
N LYS A 119 -6.18 -36.75 3.76
CA LYS A 119 -5.90 -36.15 5.06
C LYS A 119 -4.47 -36.40 5.48
N ALA A 120 -3.89 -35.50 6.25
CA ALA A 120 -2.57 -35.69 6.81
C ALA A 120 -2.61 -36.72 7.96
N ASP A 121 -1.83 -37.80 7.79
CA ASP A 121 -1.57 -38.82 8.83
C ASP A 121 -0.40 -38.46 9.72
N VAL A 122 0.55 -37.69 9.19
CA VAL A 122 1.81 -37.34 9.85
C VAL A 122 1.98 -35.83 9.91
N TYR A 123 2.30 -35.38 11.12
CA TYR A 123 2.65 -34.00 11.47
C TYR A 123 4.08 -34.05 12.02
N GLU A 124 5.07 -33.76 11.19
CA GLU A 124 6.50 -33.87 11.52
C GLU A 124 7.10 -32.48 11.67
N THR A 125 7.66 -32.18 12.85
CA THR A 125 8.44 -30.97 13.06
C THR A 125 9.75 -31.04 12.27
N VAL A 126 9.91 -30.18 11.26
CA VAL A 126 11.17 -30.06 10.51
C VAL A 126 12.18 -29.26 11.33
N TYR A 127 11.77 -28.11 11.86
CA TYR A 127 12.59 -27.28 12.73
C TYR A 127 11.71 -26.41 13.63
N ALA A 128 12.04 -26.37 14.93
CA ALA A 128 11.38 -25.52 15.90
C ALA A 128 12.28 -24.35 16.33
N TRP A 129 11.70 -23.17 16.47
CA TRP A 129 12.36 -21.96 16.95
C TRP A 129 11.79 -21.48 18.28
N PRO A 130 12.59 -20.75 19.09
CA PRO A 130 12.15 -20.31 20.41
C PRO A 130 10.94 -19.37 20.37
N LEU A 131 10.08 -19.50 21.38
CA LEU A 131 8.97 -18.62 21.71
C LEU A 131 9.16 -18.05 23.11
N SER A 132 8.81 -16.79 23.34
CA SER A 132 8.78 -16.15 24.65
C SER A 132 7.38 -15.92 25.19
N GLY A 133 6.34 -16.26 24.42
CA GLY A 133 4.94 -15.97 24.74
C GLY A 133 4.51 -14.53 24.45
N HIS A 134 5.35 -13.74 23.78
CA HIS A 134 4.98 -12.40 23.37
C HIS A 134 3.93 -12.42 22.23
N TYR A 135 2.94 -11.54 22.28
CA TYR A 135 1.85 -11.51 21.29
C TYR A 135 2.33 -11.33 19.83
N HIS A 136 3.44 -10.62 19.63
CA HIS A 136 4.00 -10.27 18.32
C HIS A 136 4.89 -11.37 17.72
N GLU A 137 4.95 -12.56 18.28
CA GLU A 137 5.78 -13.67 17.81
C GLU A 137 5.15 -14.43 16.64
N TYR A 138 4.91 -13.75 15.52
CA TYR A 138 4.50 -14.41 14.28
C TYR A 138 5.71 -14.97 13.51
N SER A 139 5.46 -15.96 12.65
CA SER A 139 6.46 -16.52 11.73
C SER A 139 5.80 -16.74 10.37
N PHE A 140 6.49 -16.37 9.30
CA PHE A 140 5.94 -16.36 7.95
C PHE A 140 6.77 -17.23 7.00
N GLY A 141 6.10 -17.91 6.10
CA GLY A 141 6.69 -18.84 5.14
C GLY A 141 6.06 -20.23 5.22
N PRO A 142 6.75 -21.27 4.75
CA PRO A 142 8.04 -21.20 4.07
C PRO A 142 7.92 -20.73 2.63
N LYS A 143 9.02 -20.16 2.10
CA LYS A 143 9.24 -20.04 0.66
C LYS A 143 10.36 -20.98 0.26
N ILE A 144 10.21 -21.67 -0.87
CA ILE A 144 11.20 -22.64 -1.34
C ILE A 144 12.26 -21.89 -2.15
N ALA A 145 13.51 -21.95 -1.70
CA ALA A 145 14.65 -21.39 -2.39
C ALA A 145 15.08 -22.28 -3.58
N ALA A 146 15.91 -21.73 -4.48
CA ALA A 146 16.36 -22.45 -5.67
C ALA A 146 17.12 -23.76 -5.37
N ASP A 147 17.79 -23.84 -4.22
CA ASP A 147 18.49 -25.03 -3.74
C ASP A 147 17.56 -26.04 -3.03
N GLY A 148 16.27 -25.75 -2.99
CA GLY A 148 15.25 -26.59 -2.36
C GLY A 148 15.12 -26.41 -0.84
N THR A 149 15.86 -25.51 -0.23
CA THR A 149 15.72 -25.17 1.19
C THR A 149 14.51 -24.26 1.43
N PHE A 150 14.13 -24.09 2.70
CA PHE A 150 12.99 -23.29 3.12
C PHE A 150 13.46 -21.97 3.74
N LEU A 151 12.95 -20.85 3.25
CA LEU A 151 13.12 -19.54 3.86
C LEU A 151 11.88 -19.21 4.71
N VAL A 152 12.14 -18.91 5.98
CA VAL A 152 11.14 -18.51 6.98
C VAL A 152 11.60 -17.22 7.64
N THR A 153 10.67 -16.31 7.89
CA THR A 153 10.95 -15.09 8.68
C THR A 153 10.18 -15.13 9.99
N ALA A 154 10.75 -14.52 11.02
CA ALA A 154 10.12 -14.42 12.33
C ALA A 154 10.10 -12.96 12.81
N ASN A 155 8.93 -12.52 13.31
CA ASN A 155 8.78 -11.19 13.93
C ASN A 155 9.66 -11.05 15.17
N VAL A 156 9.98 -9.81 15.51
CA VAL A 156 10.62 -9.49 16.78
C VAL A 156 9.71 -9.84 17.95
N ALA A 157 10.28 -10.45 18.99
CA ALA A 157 9.66 -10.59 20.30
C ALA A 157 10.19 -9.47 21.20
N PHE A 158 9.47 -8.38 21.30
CA PHE A 158 9.90 -7.19 22.03
C PHE A 158 10.01 -7.41 23.54
N GLY A 159 10.87 -6.62 24.20
CA GLY A 159 10.90 -6.49 25.66
C GLY A 159 9.62 -5.82 26.20
N ASP A 160 9.21 -6.14 27.44
CA ASP A 160 7.90 -5.73 27.99
C ASP A 160 7.72 -4.22 28.13
N GLU A 161 8.78 -3.52 28.56
CA GLU A 161 8.68 -2.10 28.88
C GLU A 161 9.14 -1.18 27.74
N GLU A 162 9.77 -1.74 26.69
CA GLU A 162 10.47 -0.97 25.67
C GLU A 162 10.33 -1.62 24.28
N TRP A 163 9.11 -1.93 23.90
CA TRP A 163 8.82 -2.57 22.62
C TRP A 163 9.37 -1.80 21.39
N TRP A 164 9.61 -0.51 21.53
CA TRP A 164 10.23 0.32 20.50
C TRP A 164 11.76 0.22 20.43
N ARG A 165 12.40 -0.39 21.44
CA ARG A 165 13.86 -0.32 21.55
C ARG A 165 14.62 -1.42 20.86
N GLY A 166 14.00 -2.46 20.54
CA GLY A 166 14.72 -3.44 19.76
C GLY A 166 15.69 -4.32 20.52
N GLU A 167 15.26 -4.96 21.59
CA GLU A 167 15.89 -6.17 22.08
C GLU A 167 14.94 -7.35 21.92
N SER A 168 15.33 -8.32 21.08
CA SER A 168 14.55 -9.54 20.93
C SER A 168 14.76 -10.46 22.13
N ARG A 169 13.66 -10.91 22.75
CA ARG A 169 13.69 -11.75 23.96
C ARG A 169 14.38 -13.09 23.76
N VAL A 170 14.18 -13.71 22.59
CA VAL A 170 14.67 -15.06 22.28
C VAL A 170 15.38 -15.10 20.94
N PRO A 171 16.30 -16.06 20.73
CA PRO A 171 17.05 -16.19 19.48
C PRO A 171 16.15 -16.32 18.23
N MET A 172 16.67 -15.88 17.11
CA MET A 172 16.05 -15.98 15.77
C MET A 172 14.76 -15.16 15.58
N ARG A 173 14.33 -14.39 16.56
CA ARG A 173 13.26 -13.42 16.38
C ARG A 173 13.81 -12.12 15.81
N GLY A 174 13.18 -11.63 14.74
CA GLY A 174 13.68 -10.54 13.89
C GLY A 174 14.70 -11.00 12.84
N TRP A 175 14.70 -12.31 12.50
CA TRP A 175 15.60 -12.94 11.54
C TRP A 175 14.84 -13.63 10.40
N ALA A 176 15.53 -13.76 9.26
CA ALA A 176 15.23 -14.78 8.27
C ALA A 176 16.11 -15.99 8.54
N MET A 177 15.52 -17.17 8.40
CA MET A 177 16.12 -18.48 8.60
C MET A 177 16.07 -19.27 7.30
N ASN A 178 17.17 -19.92 6.94
CA ASN A 178 17.22 -20.92 5.88
C ASN A 178 17.25 -22.31 6.54
N ILE A 179 16.30 -23.18 6.17
CA ILE A 179 16.07 -24.48 6.82
C ILE A 179 16.11 -25.57 5.73
N THR A 180 16.95 -26.58 5.91
CA THR A 180 16.98 -27.75 5.03
C THR A 180 15.82 -28.70 5.36
N GLU A 181 15.51 -29.62 4.45
CA GLU A 181 14.42 -30.58 4.63
C GLU A 181 14.67 -31.57 5.76
N ASP A 182 15.94 -31.82 6.09
CA ASP A 182 16.38 -32.65 7.23
C ASP A 182 16.50 -31.85 8.55
N GLY A 183 16.03 -30.60 8.59
CA GLY A 183 15.89 -29.80 9.80
C GLY A 183 17.13 -29.02 10.24
N LYS A 184 18.17 -28.89 9.39
CA LYS A 184 19.30 -28.02 9.69
C LYS A 184 18.98 -26.58 9.37
N MET A 185 18.98 -25.71 10.40
CA MET A 185 18.76 -24.27 10.26
C MET A 185 20.08 -23.52 10.20
N THR A 186 20.16 -22.54 9.31
CA THR A 186 21.21 -21.51 9.26
C THR A 186 20.59 -20.11 9.27
N PRO A 187 21.09 -19.16 10.09
CA PRO A 187 20.66 -17.77 10.02
C PRO A 187 20.97 -17.19 8.63
N TYR A 188 20.02 -16.39 8.11
CA TYR A 188 20.14 -15.86 6.75
C TYR A 188 20.39 -14.34 6.75
N ALA A 189 19.50 -13.56 7.36
CA ALA A 189 19.58 -12.10 7.46
C ALA A 189 18.88 -11.63 8.73
N ALA A 190 19.22 -10.44 9.22
CA ALA A 190 18.69 -9.86 10.45
C ALA A 190 17.98 -8.53 10.21
N GLY A 191 17.32 -7.99 11.20
CA GLY A 191 16.75 -6.64 11.16
C GLY A 191 15.31 -6.57 10.68
N PHE A 192 14.59 -7.68 10.68
CA PHE A 192 13.17 -7.76 10.39
C PHE A 192 12.35 -7.38 11.63
N ARG A 193 11.32 -6.54 11.45
CA ARG A 193 10.39 -6.21 12.52
C ARG A 193 9.12 -7.05 12.45
N SER A 194 8.38 -6.90 11.36
CA SER A 194 7.09 -7.58 11.08
C SER A 194 7.02 -8.04 9.62
N PRO A 195 7.89 -8.94 9.18
CA PRO A 195 8.02 -9.35 7.78
C PRO A 195 6.85 -10.23 7.33
N ALA A 196 5.63 -9.66 7.28
CA ALA A 196 4.41 -10.40 6.95
C ALA A 196 4.38 -10.88 5.49
N GLY A 197 5.04 -10.17 4.59
CA GLY A 197 5.16 -10.55 3.20
C GLY A 197 6.54 -11.04 2.84
N ILE A 198 6.63 -12.28 2.38
CA ILE A 198 7.85 -12.85 1.81
C ILE A 198 7.56 -13.53 0.48
N GLY A 199 8.47 -13.42 -0.47
CA GLY A 199 8.34 -13.99 -1.81
C GLY A 199 9.65 -14.47 -2.38
N MET A 200 9.58 -15.53 -3.21
CA MET A 200 10.67 -15.91 -4.12
C MET A 200 10.32 -15.41 -5.51
N ILE A 201 11.09 -14.50 -6.05
CA ILE A 201 10.89 -13.87 -7.36
C ILE A 201 12.19 -14.03 -8.15
N ASP A 202 12.12 -14.73 -9.28
CA ASP A 202 13.28 -15.03 -10.12
C ASP A 202 14.48 -15.59 -9.32
N ASN A 203 14.20 -16.53 -8.43
CA ASN A 203 15.16 -17.17 -7.51
C ASN A 203 15.83 -16.19 -6.52
N GLN A 204 15.26 -15.00 -6.33
CA GLN A 204 15.71 -14.05 -5.32
C GLN A 204 14.68 -13.96 -4.18
N PHE A 205 15.18 -13.82 -2.97
CA PHE A 205 14.34 -13.65 -1.79
C PHE A 205 13.99 -12.17 -1.63
N TYR A 206 12.68 -11.89 -1.55
CA TYR A 206 12.13 -10.57 -1.27
C TYR A 206 11.27 -10.60 -0.01
N TYR A 207 11.20 -9.46 0.66
CA TYR A 207 10.22 -9.26 1.71
C TYR A 207 9.61 -7.86 1.64
N THR A 208 8.42 -7.73 2.22
CA THR A 208 7.80 -6.45 2.53
C THR A 208 7.80 -6.24 4.04
N GLU A 209 8.04 -5.01 4.47
CA GLU A 209 7.97 -4.62 5.88
C GLU A 209 6.76 -3.72 6.13
N ASN A 210 6.19 -3.83 7.31
CA ASN A 210 5.16 -2.92 7.79
C ASN A 210 5.77 -1.60 8.27
N GLN A 211 4.96 -0.53 8.31
CA GLN A 211 5.36 0.64 9.08
C GLN A 211 5.63 0.23 10.53
N GLY A 212 6.70 0.73 11.11
CA GLY A 212 7.04 0.45 12.50
C GLY A 212 8.04 1.42 13.10
N ASP A 213 8.50 1.09 14.25
CA ASP A 213 9.70 1.65 14.84
C ASP A 213 10.90 1.30 13.97
N TRP A 214 11.84 2.23 13.85
CA TRP A 214 13.03 2.19 13.00
C TRP A 214 12.74 2.29 11.50
N VAL A 215 11.88 1.49 10.94
CA VAL A 215 11.48 1.58 9.53
C VAL A 215 10.15 2.31 9.43
N GLY A 216 10.20 3.57 9.06
CA GLY A 216 9.10 4.53 9.17
C GLY A 216 7.94 4.36 8.20
N SER A 217 8.08 3.51 7.18
CA SER A 217 7.03 3.19 6.19
C SER A 217 7.21 1.78 5.66
N GLY A 218 6.21 1.25 4.96
CA GLY A 218 6.30 -0.02 4.25
C GLY A 218 7.20 0.08 3.01
N GLY A 219 7.62 -1.06 2.50
CA GLY A 219 8.42 -1.14 1.28
C GLY A 219 8.67 -2.57 0.84
N LEU A 220 9.37 -2.72 -0.28
CA LEU A 220 9.88 -3.97 -0.82
C LEU A 220 11.40 -3.96 -0.79
N TRP A 221 12.00 -5.03 -0.25
CA TRP A 221 13.44 -5.24 -0.21
C TRP A 221 13.83 -6.56 -0.84
N LYS A 222 14.90 -6.54 -1.62
CA LYS A 222 15.65 -7.75 -1.99
C LYS A 222 16.57 -8.12 -0.83
N VAL A 223 16.55 -9.36 -0.41
CA VAL A 223 17.29 -9.85 0.76
C VAL A 223 18.40 -10.81 0.32
N ASN A 224 19.63 -10.54 0.75
CA ASN A 224 20.76 -11.44 0.59
C ASN A 224 21.22 -11.98 1.95
N LYS A 225 21.96 -13.08 1.92
CA LYS A 225 22.58 -13.62 3.14
C LYS A 225 23.56 -12.60 3.74
N GLY A 226 23.37 -12.27 5.02
CA GLY A 226 24.19 -11.30 5.74
C GLY A 226 23.65 -9.87 5.74
N ASP A 227 22.55 -9.60 5.03
CA ASP A 227 21.92 -8.27 5.04
C ASP A 227 21.30 -7.96 6.43
N PHE A 228 21.29 -6.66 6.78
CA PHE A 228 20.57 -6.10 7.91
C PHE A 228 19.43 -5.22 7.41
N MET A 229 18.19 -5.55 7.78
CA MET A 229 16.98 -4.94 7.20
C MET A 229 16.49 -3.70 7.94
N GLY A 230 17.21 -3.24 8.97
CA GLY A 230 17.02 -1.94 9.61
C GLY A 230 16.51 -1.97 11.05
N HIS A 231 15.83 -3.02 11.51
CA HIS A 231 15.35 -3.07 12.89
C HIS A 231 16.41 -3.68 13.86
N PRO A 232 16.92 -2.95 14.87
CA PRO A 232 18.07 -3.37 15.65
C PRO A 232 17.80 -4.51 16.65
N ALA A 233 16.55 -4.85 16.96
CA ALA A 233 16.20 -5.83 17.99
C ALA A 233 16.92 -7.17 17.83
N SER A 234 17.07 -7.63 16.61
CA SER A 234 17.68 -8.92 16.26
C SER A 234 19.20 -8.91 16.44
N LEU A 235 19.85 -7.75 16.47
CA LEU A 235 21.31 -7.62 16.62
C LEU A 235 21.82 -8.19 17.95
N ARG A 236 20.96 -8.30 18.97
CA ARG A 236 21.27 -9.05 20.18
C ARG A 236 21.83 -10.44 19.90
N TRP A 237 21.39 -11.07 18.81
CA TRP A 237 21.77 -12.43 18.44
C TRP A 237 22.80 -12.48 17.31
N ALA A 238 23.30 -11.33 16.83
CA ALA A 238 24.29 -11.26 15.77
C ALA A 238 25.67 -11.81 16.16
N GLY A 239 26.00 -11.82 17.46
CA GLY A 239 27.27 -12.36 17.97
C GLY A 239 27.39 -13.90 17.97
N ARG A 240 26.41 -14.63 17.46
CA ARG A 240 26.47 -16.08 17.30
C ARG A 240 27.58 -16.47 16.30
N SER A 241 28.26 -17.59 16.54
CA SER A 241 29.34 -18.10 15.68
C SER A 241 28.88 -18.41 14.24
N ASP A 242 27.59 -18.79 14.07
CA ASP A 242 26.97 -19.11 12.78
C ASP A 242 26.30 -17.89 12.11
N SER A 243 26.36 -16.69 12.72
CA SER A 243 25.73 -15.49 12.19
C SER A 243 26.45 -14.97 10.94
N PRO A 244 25.72 -14.74 9.82
CA PRO A 244 26.28 -14.07 8.66
C PRO A 244 26.33 -12.54 8.83
N VAL A 245 25.56 -11.96 9.76
CA VAL A 245 25.50 -10.52 10.06
C VAL A 245 26.59 -10.18 11.07
N LYS A 246 27.42 -9.19 10.76
CA LYS A 246 28.55 -8.76 11.60
C LYS A 246 28.27 -7.51 12.40
N LEU A 247 27.25 -6.74 12.02
CA LEU A 247 26.80 -5.57 12.77
C LEU A 247 26.38 -5.98 14.19
N THR A 248 26.95 -5.32 15.21
CA THR A 248 26.64 -5.57 16.62
C THR A 248 25.68 -4.52 17.18
N SER A 249 24.93 -4.86 18.24
CA SER A 249 24.08 -3.89 18.96
C SER A 249 24.88 -2.70 19.48
N ASP A 250 26.07 -2.95 20.06
CA ASP A 250 26.91 -1.89 20.65
C ASP A 250 27.36 -0.90 19.58
N PHE A 251 27.85 -1.38 18.44
CA PHE A 251 28.26 -0.51 17.33
C PHE A 251 27.06 0.25 16.74
N PHE A 252 25.90 -0.39 16.62
CA PHE A 252 24.68 0.26 16.17
C PHE A 252 24.30 1.44 17.08
N TYR A 253 24.16 1.20 18.38
CA TYR A 253 23.72 2.23 19.35
C TYR A 253 24.80 3.28 19.66
N ALA A 254 26.07 3.02 19.37
CA ALA A 254 27.11 4.05 19.40
C ALA A 254 26.97 5.10 18.29
N ASN A 255 26.24 4.80 17.20
CA ASN A 255 26.12 5.65 16.03
C ASN A 255 24.73 6.24 15.79
N ILE A 256 23.72 5.79 16.53
CA ILE A 256 22.35 6.29 16.41
C ILE A 256 21.70 6.45 17.78
N ASP A 257 21.04 7.59 18.00
CA ASP A 257 20.35 7.87 19.26
C ASP A 257 19.09 7.02 19.41
N GLU A 258 19.07 6.15 20.40
CA GLU A 258 17.92 5.32 20.75
C GLU A 258 16.84 6.06 21.54
N ARG A 259 17.04 7.33 21.88
CA ARG A 259 16.12 8.18 22.67
C ARG A 259 15.69 7.55 23.99
N ARG A 260 16.64 6.98 24.70
CA ARG A 260 16.41 6.28 25.97
C ARG A 260 16.28 7.26 27.13
N ILE A 261 15.12 7.90 27.23
CA ILE A 261 14.82 8.90 28.26
C ILE A 261 13.91 8.26 29.32
N LYS A 262 14.23 8.42 30.60
CA LYS A 262 13.41 7.98 31.74
C LYS A 262 12.61 9.14 32.31
N ASN A 263 11.40 8.86 32.79
CA ASN A 263 10.61 9.78 33.59
C ASN A 263 11.11 9.79 35.04
N GLU A 264 10.51 10.62 35.90
CA GLU A 264 10.85 10.74 37.33
C GLU A 264 10.69 9.43 38.12
N GLN A 265 9.82 8.52 37.64
CA GLN A 265 9.59 7.20 38.23
C GLN A 265 10.57 6.13 37.73
N GLY A 266 11.56 6.51 36.92
CA GLY A 266 12.57 5.62 36.35
C GLY A 266 12.08 4.76 35.18
N ARG A 267 10.86 4.97 34.65
CA ARG A 267 10.30 4.27 33.50
C ARG A 267 10.70 4.99 32.22
N TYR A 268 10.98 4.22 31.16
CA TYR A 268 11.30 4.79 29.87
C TYR A 268 10.07 5.47 29.25
N ILE A 269 10.30 6.65 28.69
CA ILE A 269 9.29 7.40 27.94
C ILE A 269 9.34 6.94 26.48
N LYS A 270 8.18 6.56 25.94
CA LYS A 270 8.05 6.25 24.51
C LYS A 270 8.50 7.43 23.66
N PRO A 271 9.44 7.25 22.73
CA PRO A 271 9.90 8.33 21.87
C PRO A 271 8.79 8.78 20.92
N GLU A 272 8.70 10.09 20.70
CA GLU A 272 7.72 10.71 19.83
C GLU A 272 8.39 11.45 18.67
N ASN A 273 7.65 11.58 17.55
CA ASN A 273 8.07 12.41 16.43
C ASN A 273 8.11 13.88 16.86
N ARG A 274 9.25 14.53 16.61
CA ARG A 274 9.43 15.96 16.85
C ARG A 274 9.48 16.68 15.50
N VAL A 275 8.75 17.78 15.40
CA VAL A 275 8.85 18.71 14.27
C VAL A 275 10.22 19.40 14.39
N ASN A 276 10.95 19.60 13.34
CA ASN A 276 12.25 20.30 13.35
C ASN A 276 13.39 19.61 14.13
N GLU A 277 13.36 18.30 14.30
CA GLU A 277 14.51 17.57 14.86
C GLU A 277 15.56 17.27 13.80
N THR A 278 16.82 17.19 14.22
CA THR A 278 17.87 16.57 13.41
C THR A 278 17.62 15.06 13.36
N PHE A 279 17.57 14.48 12.17
CA PHE A 279 17.30 13.06 11.99
C PHE A 279 18.33 12.42 11.07
N LYS A 280 18.38 11.10 11.09
CA LYS A 280 19.09 10.25 10.13
C LYS A 280 18.10 9.56 9.21
N THR A 281 18.56 9.21 8.02
CA THR A 281 17.84 8.37 7.07
C THR A 281 18.50 7.00 7.00
N LEU A 282 17.81 6.00 6.43
CA LEU A 282 18.44 4.71 6.14
C LEU A 282 19.71 4.86 5.29
N PHE A 283 19.69 5.79 4.35
CA PHE A 283 20.85 6.07 3.50
C PHE A 283 22.04 6.63 4.29
N ASP A 284 21.82 7.56 5.23
CA ASP A 284 22.90 8.08 6.08
C ASP A 284 23.54 6.97 6.89
N MET A 285 22.72 6.06 7.40
CA MET A 285 23.20 4.96 8.22
C MET A 285 23.77 3.81 7.39
N LYS A 286 23.37 3.63 6.13
CA LYS A 286 24.01 2.70 5.18
C LYS A 286 25.50 2.99 5.00
N LYS A 287 25.90 4.26 5.06
CA LYS A 287 27.32 4.66 5.00
C LYS A 287 28.11 4.23 6.24
N VAL A 288 27.42 4.06 7.37
CA VAL A 288 28.02 3.65 8.66
C VAL A 288 27.90 2.14 8.87
N PHE A 289 26.79 1.55 8.45
CA PHE A 289 26.47 0.12 8.55
C PHE A 289 26.41 -0.51 7.16
N PRO A 290 27.51 -1.07 6.63
CA PRO A 290 27.54 -1.62 5.26
C PRO A 290 26.52 -2.74 5.01
N GLU A 291 26.12 -3.49 6.02
CA GLU A 291 25.10 -4.54 5.92
C GLU A 291 23.66 -3.98 5.82
N LEU A 292 23.43 -2.72 6.23
CA LEU A 292 22.09 -2.13 6.18
C LEU A 292 21.58 -2.08 4.73
N LYS A 293 20.44 -2.70 4.49
CA LYS A 293 19.84 -2.78 3.16
C LYS A 293 18.83 -1.64 2.94
N LEU A 294 18.97 -0.92 1.84
CA LEU A 294 17.97 0.06 1.42
C LEU A 294 16.81 -0.66 0.73
N PRO A 295 15.58 -0.11 0.80
CA PRO A 295 14.45 -0.64 0.05
C PRO A 295 14.68 -0.49 -1.45
N SER A 296 14.29 -1.50 -2.22
CA SER A 296 14.19 -1.40 -3.67
C SER A 296 13.09 -0.41 -4.04
N VAL A 297 11.94 -0.49 -3.32
CA VAL A 297 10.82 0.43 -3.52
C VAL A 297 10.11 0.69 -2.19
N TRP A 298 9.88 1.95 -1.86
CA TRP A 298 9.02 2.34 -0.77
C TRP A 298 7.54 2.22 -1.13
N LEU A 299 6.74 1.75 -0.18
CA LEU A 299 5.27 1.77 -0.22
C LEU A 299 4.77 2.83 0.77
N PRO A 300 4.44 4.05 0.32
CA PRO A 300 4.08 5.14 1.22
C PRO A 300 2.90 4.79 2.12
N TYR A 301 3.10 4.99 3.43
CA TYR A 301 2.16 4.65 4.48
C TYR A 301 0.80 5.33 4.30
N GLY A 302 -0.28 4.54 4.44
CA GLY A 302 -1.65 5.02 4.29
C GLY A 302 -2.07 5.34 2.86
N ILE A 303 -1.17 5.12 1.88
CA ILE A 303 -1.41 5.33 0.45
C ILE A 303 -1.29 4.02 -0.31
N LEU A 304 -0.16 3.34 -0.22
CA LEU A 304 0.12 2.06 -0.88
C LEU A 304 0.31 0.90 0.09
N GLY A 305 0.29 1.16 1.39
CA GLY A 305 0.33 0.13 2.42
C GLY A 305 0.29 0.71 3.84
N ILE A 306 -0.16 -0.12 4.76
CA ILE A 306 -0.06 0.06 6.21
C ILE A 306 0.61 -1.17 6.80
N SER A 307 0.17 -2.36 6.36
CA SER A 307 0.64 -3.67 6.74
C SER A 307 0.88 -4.47 5.47
N SER A 308 1.97 -4.13 4.78
CA SER A 308 2.32 -4.74 3.50
C SER A 308 2.54 -6.24 3.66
N SER A 309 2.00 -7.00 2.73
CA SER A 309 1.96 -8.45 2.77
C SER A 309 2.62 -9.06 1.52
N GLU A 310 2.29 -10.27 1.17
CA GLU A 310 2.99 -11.09 0.19
C GLU A 310 3.30 -10.37 -1.12
N PRO A 311 4.59 -10.29 -1.54
CA PRO A 311 4.98 -9.89 -2.88
C PRO A 311 4.91 -11.09 -3.82
N LEU A 312 4.30 -10.91 -5.01
CA LEU A 312 4.10 -11.97 -5.98
C LEU A 312 4.32 -11.45 -7.40
N LYS A 313 5.18 -12.12 -8.19
CA LYS A 313 5.42 -11.76 -9.59
C LYS A 313 4.21 -12.10 -10.46
N ILE A 314 3.87 -11.22 -11.38
CA ILE A 314 2.87 -11.45 -12.41
C ILE A 314 3.49 -12.36 -13.48
N PRO A 315 2.94 -13.56 -13.76
CA PRO A 315 3.46 -14.45 -14.78
C PRO A 315 3.32 -13.86 -16.19
N GLU A 316 4.11 -14.37 -17.12
CA GLU A 316 3.95 -14.04 -18.53
C GLU A 316 2.54 -14.42 -19.01
N ASN A 317 2.00 -13.64 -19.93
CA ASN A 317 0.67 -13.82 -20.51
C ASN A 317 -0.52 -13.74 -19.53
N THR A 318 -0.29 -13.23 -18.31
CA THR A 318 -1.35 -12.91 -17.35
C THR A 318 -1.41 -11.41 -17.09
N PHE A 319 -2.57 -10.90 -16.68
CA PHE A 319 -2.83 -9.48 -16.34
C PHE A 319 -2.34 -8.46 -17.39
N GLY A 320 -2.39 -8.87 -18.67
CA GLY A 320 -2.16 -7.99 -19.82
C GLY A 320 -0.77 -7.33 -19.83
N PRO A 321 -0.69 -5.99 -19.81
CA PRO A 321 0.59 -5.28 -20.01
C PRO A 321 1.53 -5.34 -18.81
N PHE A 322 1.12 -5.94 -17.68
CA PHE A 322 1.86 -5.89 -16.41
C PHE A 322 2.69 -7.15 -16.11
N ALA A 323 2.75 -8.11 -17.05
CA ALA A 323 3.60 -9.29 -16.92
C ALA A 323 5.04 -8.94 -16.51
N GLY A 324 5.62 -9.75 -15.63
CA GLY A 324 6.97 -9.54 -15.08
C GLY A 324 7.05 -8.55 -13.91
N GLN A 325 6.01 -7.75 -13.66
CA GLN A 325 5.96 -6.85 -12.51
C GLN A 325 5.53 -7.57 -11.23
N ILE A 326 5.62 -6.89 -10.09
CA ILE A 326 5.32 -7.48 -8.78
C ILE A 326 4.02 -6.88 -8.24
N LEU A 327 3.15 -7.73 -7.73
CA LEU A 327 2.02 -7.34 -6.89
C LEU A 327 2.45 -7.44 -5.43
N ALA A 328 2.04 -6.48 -4.60
CA ALA A 328 2.19 -6.51 -3.15
C ALA A 328 0.82 -6.32 -2.51
N GLY A 329 0.40 -7.26 -1.67
CA GLY A 329 -0.84 -7.13 -0.90
C GLY A 329 -0.66 -6.19 0.29
N ASP A 330 -1.77 -5.73 0.85
CA ASP A 330 -1.78 -4.99 2.12
C ASP A 330 -2.94 -5.42 3.00
N GLN A 331 -2.62 -5.88 4.20
CA GLN A 331 -3.62 -6.34 5.16
C GLN A 331 -4.40 -5.16 5.75
N GLY A 332 -3.76 -4.03 6.02
CA GLY A 332 -4.41 -2.89 6.68
C GLY A 332 -5.41 -2.17 5.78
N MET A 333 -5.06 -1.92 4.54
CA MET A 333 -5.88 -1.18 3.58
C MET A 333 -6.78 -2.05 2.71
N SER A 334 -6.59 -3.38 2.72
CA SER A 334 -7.33 -4.32 1.84
C SER A 334 -7.16 -3.96 0.36
N ILE A 335 -5.92 -3.76 -0.05
CA ILE A 335 -5.53 -3.37 -1.41
C ILE A 335 -4.41 -4.26 -1.95
N ILE A 336 -4.21 -4.17 -3.26
CA ILE A 336 -3.01 -4.65 -3.93
C ILE A 336 -2.35 -3.46 -4.60
N SER A 337 -1.04 -3.30 -4.37
CA SER A 337 -0.16 -2.37 -5.06
C SER A 337 0.64 -3.09 -6.14
N ARG A 338 1.01 -2.40 -7.21
CA ARG A 338 1.85 -2.92 -8.29
C ARG A 338 3.20 -2.22 -8.27
N ILE A 339 4.27 -2.98 -8.48
CA ILE A 339 5.66 -2.51 -8.41
C ILE A 339 6.37 -2.85 -9.72
N PHE A 340 6.96 -1.83 -10.33
CA PHE A 340 7.93 -1.96 -11.41
C PHE A 340 9.33 -1.81 -10.85
N LEU A 341 10.23 -2.72 -11.18
CA LEU A 341 11.65 -2.69 -10.80
C LEU A 341 12.55 -2.48 -12.01
N GLU A 342 13.63 -1.76 -11.77
CA GLU A 342 14.77 -1.65 -12.67
C GLU A 342 16.08 -1.70 -11.89
N THR A 343 17.18 -2.03 -12.57
CA THR A 343 18.52 -1.97 -11.99
C THR A 343 19.30 -0.81 -12.62
N VAL A 344 19.76 0.12 -11.80
CA VAL A 344 20.57 1.26 -12.22
C VAL A 344 21.88 1.22 -11.44
N LYS A 345 23.02 1.20 -12.16
CA LYS A 345 24.36 1.13 -11.55
C LYS A 345 24.52 0.00 -10.52
N GLY A 346 23.89 -1.14 -10.78
CA GLY A 346 23.93 -2.31 -9.88
C GLY A 346 22.98 -2.26 -8.68
N GLU A 347 22.29 -1.13 -8.44
CA GLU A 347 21.28 -1.00 -7.40
C GLU A 347 19.87 -1.19 -7.97
N GLU A 348 19.04 -1.93 -7.23
CA GLU A 348 17.64 -2.14 -7.58
C GLU A 348 16.78 -0.98 -7.05
N GLN A 349 15.88 -0.51 -7.88
CA GLN A 349 14.97 0.60 -7.60
C GLN A 349 13.74 0.50 -8.48
N GLY A 350 12.76 1.41 -8.32
CA GLY A 350 11.60 1.40 -9.18
C GLY A 350 10.43 2.21 -8.67
N ALA A 351 9.27 1.96 -9.27
CA ALA A 351 8.03 2.67 -9.00
C ALA A 351 6.95 1.76 -8.41
N ALA A 352 6.22 2.27 -7.44
CA ALA A 352 5.00 1.66 -6.92
C ALA A 352 3.77 2.44 -7.36
N PHE A 353 2.70 1.71 -7.64
CA PHE A 353 1.40 2.20 -8.08
C PHE A 353 0.30 1.50 -7.29
N LEU A 354 -0.80 2.20 -7.05
CA LEU A 354 -2.02 1.50 -6.70
C LEU A 354 -2.44 0.59 -7.86
N PHE A 355 -2.98 -0.59 -7.55
CA PHE A 355 -3.44 -1.52 -8.57
C PHE A 355 -4.92 -1.87 -8.41
N ARG A 356 -5.33 -2.34 -7.22
CA ARG A 356 -6.72 -2.74 -6.98
C ARG A 356 -7.13 -2.52 -5.53
N LYS A 357 -8.27 -1.85 -5.34
CA LYS A 357 -8.97 -1.69 -4.05
C LYS A 357 -10.24 -2.53 -4.02
N GLY A 358 -10.88 -2.55 -2.84
CA GLY A 358 -12.23 -3.08 -2.70
C GLY A 358 -12.30 -4.55 -2.32
N PHE A 359 -11.21 -5.15 -1.86
CA PHE A 359 -11.23 -6.46 -1.21
C PHE A 359 -12.02 -6.36 0.10
N ARG A 360 -12.70 -7.45 0.46
CA ARG A 360 -13.61 -7.46 1.59
C ARG A 360 -12.94 -7.51 2.96
N SER A 361 -11.67 -7.93 3.02
CA SER A 361 -10.85 -7.95 4.22
C SER A 361 -9.36 -7.72 3.87
N GLY A 362 -8.49 -7.80 4.84
CA GLY A 362 -7.05 -7.55 4.66
C GLY A 362 -6.38 -8.57 3.75
N VAL A 363 -5.79 -8.11 2.65
CA VAL A 363 -5.06 -8.96 1.70
C VAL A 363 -3.77 -9.43 2.37
N LEU A 364 -3.69 -10.72 2.71
CA LEU A 364 -2.50 -11.30 3.35
C LEU A 364 -1.73 -12.23 2.43
N ARG A 365 -2.40 -13.03 1.61
CA ARG A 365 -1.76 -14.03 0.75
C ARG A 365 -2.34 -14.00 -0.65
N MET A 366 -1.50 -14.35 -1.62
CA MET A 366 -1.87 -14.39 -3.03
C MET A 366 -1.30 -15.64 -3.70
N ALA A 367 -2.07 -16.25 -4.61
CA ALA A 367 -1.60 -17.36 -5.42
C ALA A 367 -2.23 -17.32 -6.82
N TRP A 368 -1.45 -17.58 -7.86
CA TRP A 368 -1.96 -17.67 -9.22
C TRP A 368 -2.75 -18.97 -9.42
N GLY A 369 -3.94 -18.87 -9.96
CA GLY A 369 -4.69 -20.02 -10.45
C GLY A 369 -4.17 -20.49 -11.80
N THR A 370 -4.44 -21.74 -12.16
CA THR A 370 -4.07 -22.33 -13.47
C THR A 370 -4.79 -21.66 -14.63
N ASP A 371 -5.90 -20.95 -14.38
CA ASP A 371 -6.66 -20.16 -15.35
C ASP A 371 -6.12 -18.72 -15.52
N GLY A 372 -5.01 -18.37 -14.88
CA GLY A 372 -4.43 -17.03 -14.91
C GLY A 372 -5.12 -16.00 -14.02
N SER A 373 -6.13 -16.39 -13.23
CA SER A 373 -6.69 -15.53 -12.20
C SER A 373 -5.82 -15.55 -10.93
N LEU A 374 -5.94 -14.50 -10.11
CA LEU A 374 -5.22 -14.39 -8.85
C LEU A 374 -6.17 -14.71 -7.68
N PHE A 375 -5.88 -15.76 -6.93
CA PHE A 375 -6.54 -16.00 -5.64
C PHE A 375 -5.96 -15.07 -4.58
N VAL A 376 -6.86 -14.47 -3.80
CA VAL A 376 -6.54 -13.50 -2.75
C VAL A 376 -7.12 -14.03 -1.43
N GLY A 377 -6.25 -14.34 -0.50
CA GLY A 377 -6.59 -14.80 0.84
C GLY A 377 -6.52 -13.65 1.83
N GLU A 378 -7.58 -13.52 2.63
CA GLU A 378 -7.85 -12.34 3.42
C GLU A 378 -8.08 -12.65 4.89
N THR A 379 -7.66 -11.71 5.74
CA THR A 379 -7.90 -11.77 7.18
C THR A 379 -7.75 -10.40 7.83
N ASN A 380 -8.55 -10.11 8.85
CA ASN A 380 -8.33 -8.99 9.76
C ASN A 380 -7.78 -9.43 11.13
N ARG A 381 -7.49 -10.74 11.29
CA ARG A 381 -7.00 -11.27 12.57
C ARG A 381 -5.61 -10.76 12.91
N GLY A 382 -5.43 -10.36 14.15
CA GLY A 382 -4.19 -9.81 14.68
C GLY A 382 -3.96 -8.35 14.33
N TRP A 383 -4.60 -7.85 13.27
CA TRP A 383 -4.52 -6.45 12.84
C TRP A 383 -5.80 -6.02 12.13
N GLY A 384 -6.34 -4.88 12.48
CA GLY A 384 -7.54 -4.36 11.81
C GLY A 384 -7.31 -4.13 10.31
N SER A 385 -8.33 -4.38 9.50
CA SER A 385 -8.29 -4.14 8.06
C SER A 385 -9.47 -3.31 7.58
N ALA A 386 -9.32 -2.67 6.43
CA ALA A 386 -10.42 -2.09 5.69
C ALA A 386 -11.34 -3.21 5.14
N GLY A 387 -12.52 -2.82 4.65
CA GLY A 387 -13.50 -3.77 4.12
C GLY A 387 -14.61 -4.09 5.12
N ASP A 388 -15.49 -5.03 4.76
CA ASP A 388 -16.73 -5.30 5.49
C ASP A 388 -16.79 -6.72 6.09
N ALA A 389 -15.68 -7.49 5.97
CA ALA A 389 -15.58 -8.84 6.49
C ALA A 389 -14.35 -9.03 7.38
N ASN A 390 -14.38 -10.12 8.17
CA ASN A 390 -13.25 -10.49 9.02
C ASN A 390 -12.23 -11.35 8.28
N GLU A 391 -12.66 -12.05 7.25
CA GLU A 391 -11.86 -12.95 6.43
C GLU A 391 -12.48 -13.12 5.05
N GLY A 392 -11.75 -13.74 4.14
CA GLY A 392 -12.24 -14.04 2.81
C GLY A 392 -11.28 -14.85 1.96
N LEU A 393 -11.84 -15.36 0.88
CA LEU A 393 -11.09 -15.87 -0.27
C LEU A 393 -11.77 -15.30 -1.52
N GLU A 394 -11.05 -14.46 -2.24
CA GLU A 394 -11.55 -13.81 -3.45
C GLU A 394 -10.65 -14.15 -4.65
N ARG A 395 -11.15 -13.93 -5.85
CA ARG A 395 -10.40 -14.07 -7.10
C ARG A 395 -10.39 -12.76 -7.85
N LEU A 396 -9.22 -12.28 -8.20
CA LEU A 396 -9.04 -11.16 -9.10
C LEU A 396 -8.88 -11.70 -10.53
N VAL A 397 -9.81 -11.32 -11.41
CA VAL A 397 -9.90 -11.81 -12.78
C VAL A 397 -9.70 -10.67 -13.77
N TYR A 398 -8.69 -10.80 -14.62
CA TYR A 398 -8.47 -9.88 -15.74
C TYR A 398 -9.47 -10.17 -16.86
N ASN A 399 -10.14 -9.15 -17.38
CA ASN A 399 -11.18 -9.32 -18.41
C ASN A 399 -10.67 -9.17 -19.84
N GLY A 400 -9.36 -9.07 -20.05
CA GLY A 400 -8.71 -8.93 -21.36
C GLY A 400 -8.65 -7.50 -21.89
N LYS A 401 -9.25 -6.52 -21.21
CA LYS A 401 -9.19 -5.11 -21.64
C LYS A 401 -7.98 -4.42 -21.03
N VAL A 402 -7.19 -3.74 -21.86
CA VAL A 402 -6.03 -2.98 -21.39
C VAL A 402 -6.48 -1.66 -20.76
N PRO A 403 -6.20 -1.40 -19.46
CA PRO A 403 -6.46 -0.09 -18.87
C PRO A 403 -5.49 0.95 -19.42
N PHE A 404 -5.85 2.24 -19.36
CA PHE A 404 -4.87 3.31 -19.58
C PHE A 404 -4.15 3.60 -18.27
N GLU A 405 -2.87 3.24 -18.20
CA GLU A 405 -2.04 3.27 -17.00
C GLU A 405 -0.59 3.65 -17.30
N MET A 406 0.11 4.14 -16.28
CA MET A 406 1.56 4.14 -16.28
C MET A 406 2.05 2.68 -16.16
N LYS A 407 2.65 2.13 -17.21
CA LYS A 407 3.21 0.78 -17.20
C LYS A 407 4.51 0.71 -16.39
N ALA A 408 5.38 1.69 -16.59
CA ALA A 408 6.68 1.80 -15.94
C ALA A 408 7.09 3.27 -15.76
N VAL A 409 7.91 3.54 -14.76
CA VAL A 409 8.66 4.79 -14.61
C VAL A 409 10.13 4.42 -14.46
N ARG A 410 11.00 5.04 -15.26
CA ARG A 410 12.45 4.78 -15.26
C ARG A 410 13.22 6.03 -14.91
N SER A 411 14.30 5.87 -14.17
CA SER A 411 15.27 6.94 -13.92
C SER A 411 16.02 7.30 -15.20
N MET A 412 16.16 8.59 -15.43
CA MET A 412 16.93 9.16 -16.53
C MET A 412 17.95 10.17 -15.97
N PRO A 413 19.01 10.52 -16.71
CA PRO A 413 20.05 11.43 -16.20
C PRO A 413 19.57 12.85 -15.88
N ASP A 414 18.38 13.22 -16.35
CA ASP A 414 17.79 14.55 -16.24
C ASP A 414 16.31 14.53 -15.81
N GLY A 415 15.79 13.40 -15.33
CA GLY A 415 14.39 13.27 -14.93
C GLY A 415 13.89 11.85 -14.93
N PHE A 416 12.69 11.63 -15.46
CA PHE A 416 12.07 10.31 -15.56
C PHE A 416 11.49 10.07 -16.94
N GLU A 417 11.52 8.80 -17.40
CA GLU A 417 10.74 8.31 -18.53
C GLU A 417 9.53 7.52 -17.99
N VAL A 418 8.34 7.92 -18.38
CA VAL A 418 7.08 7.21 -18.09
C VAL A 418 6.64 6.45 -19.34
N GLU A 419 6.50 5.15 -19.23
CA GLU A 419 5.91 4.27 -20.27
C GLU A 419 4.44 4.01 -19.93
N PHE A 420 3.58 4.11 -20.95
CA PHE A 420 2.14 3.90 -20.79
C PHE A 420 1.71 2.56 -21.40
N THR A 421 0.54 2.11 -21.03
CA THR A 421 -0.10 0.90 -21.58
C THR A 421 -0.81 1.13 -22.91
N LYS A 422 -1.09 2.40 -23.23
CA LYS A 422 -1.72 2.89 -24.49
C LYS A 422 -1.08 4.21 -24.91
N PRO A 423 -1.14 4.56 -26.20
CA PRO A 423 -0.67 5.86 -26.68
C PRO A 423 -1.40 7.03 -26.02
N VAL A 424 -0.65 8.07 -25.63
CA VAL A 424 -1.19 9.30 -25.07
C VAL A 424 -1.72 10.24 -26.15
N ASP A 425 -2.69 11.08 -25.81
CA ASP A 425 -3.03 12.29 -26.58
C ASP A 425 -1.90 13.31 -26.45
N ARG A 426 -1.26 13.66 -27.57
CA ARG A 426 -0.09 14.54 -27.58
C ARG A 426 -0.37 15.91 -26.97
N LYS A 427 -1.55 16.47 -27.23
CA LYS A 427 -1.88 17.82 -26.76
C LYS A 427 -1.94 17.88 -25.24
N SER A 428 -2.49 16.88 -24.60
CA SER A 428 -2.52 16.76 -23.14
C SER A 428 -1.17 16.39 -22.57
N ALA A 429 -0.42 15.50 -23.24
CA ALA A 429 0.86 15.01 -22.75
C ALA A 429 2.03 15.99 -22.98
N GLU A 430 1.94 16.93 -23.95
CA GLU A 430 2.94 17.97 -24.18
C GLU A 430 2.71 19.23 -23.33
N ASP A 431 1.71 19.23 -22.43
CA ASP A 431 1.39 20.35 -21.56
C ASP A 431 1.92 20.10 -20.14
N LEU A 432 2.83 20.97 -19.66
CA LEU A 432 3.41 20.87 -18.32
C LEU A 432 2.37 20.93 -17.20
N ALA A 433 1.23 21.57 -17.44
CA ALA A 433 0.10 21.61 -16.49
C ALA A 433 -0.53 20.23 -16.23
N SER A 434 -0.22 19.22 -17.06
CA SER A 434 -0.67 17.84 -16.88
C SER A 434 0.14 17.08 -15.82
N TYR A 435 1.20 17.65 -15.28
CA TYR A 435 2.16 16.98 -14.42
C TYR A 435 2.44 17.75 -13.14
N ALA A 436 2.65 17.01 -12.07
CA ALA A 436 3.26 17.53 -10.86
C ALA A 436 4.29 16.53 -10.33
N ALA A 437 5.33 17.06 -9.71
CA ALA A 437 6.37 16.24 -9.09
C ALA A 437 6.76 16.80 -7.72
N GLU A 438 6.97 15.93 -6.77
CA GLU A 438 7.52 16.24 -5.46
C GLU A 438 8.42 15.11 -4.98
N SER A 439 9.25 15.38 -3.99
CA SER A 439 10.08 14.35 -3.38
C SER A 439 10.11 14.49 -1.87
N PHE A 440 10.27 13.37 -1.18
CA PHE A 440 10.34 13.29 0.29
C PHE A 440 11.12 12.05 0.71
N ILE A 441 11.41 11.94 2.02
CA ILE A 441 12.08 10.78 2.61
C ILE A 441 11.51 10.49 4.00
N TYR A 442 11.86 9.35 4.58
CA TYR A 442 11.50 8.95 5.93
C TYR A 442 12.69 9.01 6.90
N LYS A 443 12.41 9.29 8.16
CA LYS A 443 13.39 9.25 9.24
C LYS A 443 13.72 7.79 9.60
N TYR A 444 14.97 7.54 9.97
CA TYR A 444 15.42 6.29 10.57
C TYR A 444 15.67 6.53 12.07
N HIS A 445 14.73 6.13 12.91
CA HIS A 445 14.71 6.45 14.33
C HIS A 445 13.83 5.46 15.13
N PRO A 446 13.95 5.40 16.48
CA PRO A 446 13.18 4.45 17.30
C PRO A 446 11.68 4.78 17.44
N VAL A 447 11.18 5.83 16.80
CA VAL A 447 9.76 6.20 16.85
C VAL A 447 8.97 5.34 15.90
N TYR A 448 7.76 4.96 16.29
CA TYR A 448 6.84 4.21 15.44
C TYR A 448 6.33 5.09 14.29
N GLY A 449 6.68 4.71 13.07
CA GLY A 449 6.34 5.46 11.87
C GLY A 449 7.16 6.74 11.67
N SER A 450 7.19 7.21 10.45
CA SER A 450 7.76 8.51 10.08
C SER A 450 6.81 9.24 9.16
N PRO A 451 6.49 10.50 9.43
CA PRO A 451 5.89 11.33 8.39
C PRO A 451 6.87 11.52 7.24
N PRO A 452 6.40 11.83 6.02
CA PRO A 452 7.24 12.39 4.98
C PRO A 452 7.98 13.63 5.50
N VAL A 453 9.30 13.65 5.33
CA VAL A 453 10.16 14.78 5.74
C VAL A 453 10.99 15.26 4.58
N ASN A 454 11.52 16.48 4.66
CA ASN A 454 12.26 17.16 3.57
C ASN A 454 11.49 17.14 2.24
N THR A 455 10.18 17.34 2.32
CA THR A 455 9.33 17.41 1.13
C THR A 455 9.64 18.64 0.31
N GLU A 456 9.86 18.46 -0.99
CA GLU A 456 10.11 19.53 -1.95
C GLU A 456 9.26 19.32 -3.20
N THR A 457 8.62 20.39 -3.65
CA THR A 457 8.00 20.43 -4.99
C THR A 457 9.12 20.55 -6.02
N LEU A 458 9.13 19.64 -6.99
CA LEU A 458 10.13 19.60 -8.04
C LEU A 458 9.60 20.28 -9.31
N LYS A 459 10.40 21.20 -9.87
CA LYS A 459 10.04 21.87 -11.11
C LYS A 459 10.25 20.94 -12.30
N ILE A 460 9.23 20.80 -13.13
CA ILE A 460 9.31 20.12 -14.43
C ILE A 460 9.59 21.19 -15.48
N ASN A 461 10.76 21.13 -16.12
CA ASN A 461 11.20 22.15 -17.07
C ASN A 461 10.78 21.87 -18.51
N GLY A 462 10.46 20.63 -18.83
CA GLY A 462 10.08 20.25 -20.19
C GLY A 462 9.55 18.82 -20.23
N VAL A 463 8.83 18.52 -21.30
CA VAL A 463 8.28 17.20 -21.58
C VAL A 463 8.49 16.83 -23.04
N LYS A 464 8.88 15.57 -23.31
CA LYS A 464 9.02 15.01 -24.66
C LYS A 464 8.17 13.75 -24.77
N VAL A 465 7.26 13.74 -25.73
CA VAL A 465 6.44 12.56 -26.05
C VAL A 465 7.13 11.78 -27.16
N SER A 466 7.24 10.45 -27.03
CA SER A 466 7.76 9.57 -28.08
C SER A 466 6.89 9.61 -29.36
N GLU A 467 7.44 9.18 -30.47
CA GLU A 467 6.77 9.22 -31.77
C GLU A 467 5.47 8.42 -31.78
N ASP A 468 5.52 7.24 -31.19
CA ASP A 468 4.37 6.33 -31.02
C ASP A 468 3.39 6.76 -29.91
N GLY A 469 3.74 7.77 -29.10
CA GLY A 469 2.94 8.22 -27.96
C GLY A 469 2.94 7.28 -26.77
N MET A 470 3.77 6.23 -26.77
CA MET A 470 3.82 5.26 -25.66
C MET A 470 4.66 5.71 -24.47
N LYS A 471 5.50 6.72 -24.66
CA LYS A 471 6.43 7.20 -23.65
C LYS A 471 6.41 8.72 -23.53
N VAL A 472 6.62 9.18 -22.31
CA VAL A 472 6.82 10.59 -21.98
C VAL A 472 8.07 10.72 -21.15
N ARG A 473 8.99 11.58 -21.55
CA ARG A 473 10.16 11.95 -20.77
C ARG A 473 9.98 13.31 -20.13
N LEU A 474 10.10 13.35 -18.80
CA LEU A 474 9.97 14.55 -17.98
C LEU A 474 11.37 15.06 -17.60
N ILE A 475 11.65 16.34 -17.84
CA ILE A 475 12.90 16.99 -17.44
C ILE A 475 12.73 17.58 -16.05
N ILE A 476 13.41 17.01 -15.07
CA ILE A 476 13.41 17.42 -13.66
C ILE A 476 14.86 17.62 -13.23
N PRO A 477 15.39 18.85 -13.26
CA PRO A 477 16.84 19.10 -13.13
C PRO A 477 17.41 18.77 -11.74
N ASN A 478 16.60 18.80 -10.70
CA ASN A 478 17.04 18.63 -9.32
C ASN A 478 16.53 17.32 -8.72
N LEU A 479 16.86 16.21 -9.37
CA LEU A 479 16.57 14.88 -8.82
C LEU A 479 17.31 14.68 -7.49
N ARG A 480 16.61 14.18 -6.49
CA ARG A 480 17.12 13.93 -5.15
C ARG A 480 17.37 12.43 -4.95
N GLN A 481 18.62 12.01 -5.13
CA GLN A 481 19.01 10.61 -4.91
C GLN A 481 18.68 10.17 -3.48
N TYR A 482 18.20 8.93 -3.31
CA TYR A 482 17.71 8.30 -2.07
C TYR A 482 16.38 8.83 -1.54
N TYR A 483 15.67 9.63 -2.33
CA TYR A 483 14.34 10.13 -2.03
C TYR A 483 13.27 9.38 -2.82
N ILE A 484 12.06 9.41 -2.29
CA ILE A 484 10.86 8.98 -3.00
C ILE A 484 10.38 10.17 -3.83
N HIS A 485 10.14 9.94 -5.11
CA HIS A 485 9.60 10.93 -6.04
C HIS A 485 8.15 10.58 -6.36
N THR A 486 7.23 11.45 -5.98
CA THR A 486 5.82 11.34 -6.39
C THR A 486 5.66 12.02 -7.74
N LEU A 487 5.19 11.28 -8.73
CA LEU A 487 4.83 11.80 -10.04
C LEU A 487 3.32 11.71 -10.20
N THR A 488 2.67 12.85 -10.42
CA THR A 488 1.22 12.95 -10.67
C THR A 488 0.98 13.36 -12.11
N LEU A 489 0.23 12.56 -12.86
CA LEU A 489 -0.05 12.72 -14.29
C LEU A 489 -1.55 12.92 -14.56
N ASP A 490 -2.19 13.78 -13.79
CA ASP A 490 -3.66 13.96 -13.73
C ASP A 490 -4.24 14.56 -15.02
N GLY A 491 -3.43 15.32 -15.77
CA GLY A 491 -3.82 15.95 -17.03
C GLY A 491 -3.64 15.08 -18.27
N VAL A 492 -2.88 13.97 -18.20
CA VAL A 492 -2.60 13.12 -19.37
C VAL A 492 -3.82 12.30 -19.74
N ARG A 493 -4.09 12.20 -21.06
CA ARG A 493 -5.23 11.46 -21.62
C ARG A 493 -4.75 10.42 -22.62
N ASP A 494 -5.52 9.33 -22.79
CA ASP A 494 -5.26 8.40 -23.88
C ASP A 494 -5.68 9.00 -25.23
N LYS A 495 -5.06 8.53 -26.29
CA LYS A 495 -5.28 9.02 -27.65
C LYS A 495 -6.65 8.64 -28.22
N GLU A 496 -7.19 7.48 -27.84
CA GLU A 496 -8.39 6.91 -28.45
C GLU A 496 -9.68 7.42 -27.81
N GLY A 497 -9.78 7.29 -26.49
CA GLY A 497 -10.97 7.60 -25.73
C GLY A 497 -10.92 8.91 -24.97
N PHE A 498 -9.76 9.56 -24.93
CA PHE A 498 -9.51 10.75 -24.11
C PHE A 498 -9.77 10.51 -22.61
N TYR A 499 -9.60 9.26 -22.16
CA TYR A 499 -9.72 8.90 -20.76
C TYR A 499 -8.50 9.32 -19.95
N SER A 500 -8.69 9.64 -18.68
CA SER A 500 -7.60 9.78 -17.72
C SER A 500 -7.00 8.42 -17.37
N LEU A 501 -5.77 8.45 -16.80
CA LEU A 501 -5.19 7.28 -16.15
C LEU A 501 -6.14 6.77 -15.05
N VAL A 502 -6.26 5.45 -14.89
CA VAL A 502 -7.02 4.84 -13.78
C VAL A 502 -6.31 5.19 -12.45
N HIS A 503 -4.98 5.12 -12.44
CA HIS A 503 -4.14 5.53 -11.31
C HIS A 503 -3.11 6.57 -11.77
N PRO A 504 -3.37 7.87 -11.55
CA PRO A 504 -2.51 8.94 -12.10
C PRO A 504 -1.26 9.22 -11.26
N VAL A 505 -0.99 8.47 -10.19
CA VAL A 505 0.12 8.75 -9.28
C VAL A 505 1.09 7.56 -9.22
N ALA A 506 2.37 7.85 -9.38
CA ALA A 506 3.47 6.92 -9.18
C ALA A 506 4.38 7.38 -8.03
N TYR A 507 4.93 6.45 -7.27
CA TYR A 507 5.91 6.68 -6.20
C TYR A 507 7.21 6.00 -6.58
N TYR A 508 8.18 6.76 -7.07
CA TYR A 508 9.45 6.22 -7.53
C TYR A 508 10.52 6.36 -6.44
N THR A 509 11.13 5.25 -6.05
CA THR A 509 12.29 5.21 -5.15
C THR A 509 13.56 5.38 -5.97
N LEU A 510 14.26 6.49 -5.81
CA LEU A 510 15.45 6.83 -6.60
C LEU A 510 16.73 6.52 -5.82
N ASN A 511 17.23 5.27 -5.89
CA ASN A 511 18.49 4.88 -5.25
C ASN A 511 19.71 5.33 -6.08
N GLN A 512 19.60 5.32 -7.41
CA GLN A 512 20.64 5.75 -8.34
C GLN A 512 20.05 6.57 -9.49
N ILE A 513 20.74 7.64 -9.90
CA ILE A 513 20.41 8.38 -11.11
C ILE A 513 21.08 7.68 -12.29
N ALA A 514 20.29 7.36 -13.33
CA ALA A 514 20.81 6.70 -14.52
C ALA A 514 21.84 7.57 -15.26
N ASP A 515 22.80 6.91 -15.89
CA ASP A 515 23.69 7.56 -16.86
C ASP A 515 23.00 7.65 -18.24
N GLY A 516 23.57 8.44 -19.13
CA GLY A 516 23.08 8.59 -20.50
C GLY A 516 22.95 10.06 -20.92
N ASP A 517 22.35 10.26 -22.09
CA ASP A 517 22.20 11.59 -22.68
C ASP A 517 21.04 12.36 -22.04
N LYS A 518 21.31 13.63 -21.75
CA LYS A 518 20.30 14.59 -21.33
C LYS A 518 19.62 15.18 -22.55
N LEU A 519 18.32 15.41 -22.45
CA LEU A 519 17.57 16.10 -23.50
C LEU A 519 17.91 17.60 -23.53
N SER A 520 18.09 18.13 -24.74
CA SER A 520 18.17 19.56 -24.96
C SER A 520 16.81 20.23 -24.77
N MET A 521 16.77 21.45 -24.26
CA MET A 521 15.53 22.23 -24.11
C MET A 521 14.85 22.53 -25.46
N SER A 522 15.59 22.45 -26.57
CA SER A 522 15.04 22.58 -27.93
C SER A 522 14.26 21.35 -28.41
N GLU A 523 14.41 20.20 -27.73
CA GLU A 523 13.77 18.95 -28.09
C GLU A 523 12.47 18.67 -27.27
N VAL A 524 12.14 19.54 -26.33
CA VAL A 524 11.04 19.34 -25.39
C VAL A 524 9.98 20.43 -25.50
N SER A 525 8.74 20.07 -25.21
CA SER A 525 7.68 21.06 -25.00
C SER A 525 7.84 21.72 -23.63
N THR A 526 7.75 23.05 -23.61
CA THR A 526 7.68 23.86 -22.40
C THR A 526 6.31 24.53 -22.24
N LYS A 527 5.34 24.08 -23.04
CA LYS A 527 3.97 24.58 -22.99
C LYS A 527 3.40 24.36 -21.59
N ASN A 528 2.83 25.40 -21.01
CA ASN A 528 2.19 25.37 -19.70
C ASN A 528 0.88 26.14 -19.76
N SER A 529 -0.22 25.44 -19.89
CA SER A 529 -1.55 26.05 -19.92
C SER A 529 -1.99 26.37 -18.49
N GLU A 530 -2.54 27.58 -18.24
CA GLU A 530 -2.99 28.02 -16.89
C GLU A 530 -4.11 27.12 -16.30
N ALA A 531 -4.75 26.32 -17.13
CA ALA A 531 -5.69 25.28 -16.71
C ALA A 531 -5.35 24.01 -17.48
N GLY A 532 -4.64 23.09 -16.88
CA GLY A 532 -4.60 21.70 -17.35
C GLY A 532 -6.02 21.15 -17.50
N PRO A 533 -6.25 20.13 -18.33
CA PRO A 533 -7.57 19.54 -18.50
C PRO A 533 -8.06 19.00 -17.16
N LYS A 534 -8.81 19.83 -16.42
CA LYS A 534 -9.49 19.41 -15.19
C LYS A 534 -10.37 18.22 -15.54
N ALA A 535 -10.22 17.13 -14.80
CA ALA A 535 -11.18 16.04 -14.84
C ALA A 535 -12.57 16.66 -14.74
N SER A 536 -13.41 16.41 -15.76
CA SER A 536 -14.75 16.96 -15.87
C SER A 536 -15.64 16.37 -14.77
N ALA A 537 -15.56 16.93 -13.57
CA ALA A 537 -16.63 16.80 -12.60
C ALA A 537 -17.74 17.79 -13.01
N THR A 538 -18.64 17.33 -13.88
CA THR A 538 -19.80 18.10 -14.29
C THR A 538 -20.72 18.29 -13.08
N PRO A 539 -21.00 19.54 -12.63
CA PRO A 539 -22.02 19.75 -11.62
C PRO A 539 -23.39 19.47 -12.25
N VAL A 540 -24.13 18.58 -11.66
CA VAL A 540 -25.57 18.43 -11.96
C VAL A 540 -26.25 19.77 -11.68
N LYS A 541 -26.62 20.48 -12.75
CA LYS A 541 -27.50 21.66 -12.67
C LYS A 541 -28.91 21.18 -12.39
N THR A 542 -29.36 21.28 -11.17
CA THR A 542 -30.79 21.36 -10.90
C THR A 542 -31.27 22.78 -11.18
N SER A 543 -32.06 22.89 -12.24
CA SER A 543 -32.76 24.13 -12.60
C SER A 543 -33.91 24.38 -11.65
N ALA A 544 -33.87 25.50 -10.94
CA ALA A 544 -35.10 26.26 -10.57
C ALA A 544 -34.69 27.70 -10.28
N LYS A 545 -35.17 28.59 -11.12
CA LYS A 545 -35.13 30.04 -10.96
C LYS A 545 -36.35 30.49 -10.18
N PRO A 546 -36.26 31.43 -9.29
CA PRO A 546 -37.30 32.43 -9.17
C PRO A 546 -36.80 33.87 -9.35
N LYS A 547 -37.75 34.68 -9.80
CA LYS A 547 -37.68 36.04 -10.29
C LYS A 547 -37.11 37.05 -9.28
N ALA A 548 -36.54 38.08 -9.88
CA ALA A 548 -36.14 39.34 -9.26
C ALA A 548 -37.32 40.17 -8.69
N GLY A 549 -37.07 40.80 -7.57
CA GLY A 549 -37.87 41.93 -7.05
C GLY A 549 -36.96 42.99 -6.50
N THR A 550 -37.08 44.17 -7.04
CA THR A 550 -36.35 45.43 -6.74
C THR A 550 -36.78 46.03 -5.40
N GLY A 551 -35.83 46.69 -4.71
CA GLY A 551 -36.21 47.65 -3.65
C GLY A 551 -35.14 48.00 -2.62
N THR A 552 -34.40 49.06 -2.90
CA THR A 552 -33.88 50.14 -2.01
C THR A 552 -33.43 49.89 -0.56
N LYS A 553 -32.20 50.37 -0.29
CA LYS A 553 -31.55 50.68 0.99
C LYS A 553 -32.32 51.72 1.80
N PRO A 554 -32.25 51.75 3.15
CA PRO A 554 -31.24 52.58 3.80
C PRO A 554 -30.62 52.01 5.11
N GLU A 555 -29.53 52.67 5.51
CA GLU A 555 -28.70 52.44 6.68
C GLU A 555 -29.39 52.60 8.04
N ALA A 556 -28.95 51.79 9.03
CA ALA A 556 -28.70 52.25 10.42
C ALA A 556 -28.09 51.13 11.31
N LYS A 557 -27.00 51.50 11.90
CA LYS A 557 -26.30 51.13 13.16
C LYS A 557 -26.76 49.93 14.01
N GLY A 558 -25.84 48.98 14.18
CA GLY A 558 -25.29 48.50 15.45
C GLY A 558 -26.14 47.60 16.34
N ALA A 559 -25.93 46.25 16.22
CA ALA A 559 -25.97 45.30 17.32
C ALA A 559 -25.35 43.97 16.83
N PRO A 560 -24.83 43.06 17.70
CA PRO A 560 -23.89 42.01 17.27
C PRO A 560 -24.57 40.96 16.39
N ALA A 561 -23.92 40.68 15.25
CA ALA A 561 -24.40 39.74 14.25
C ALA A 561 -24.46 38.33 14.83
N LYS A 562 -25.62 37.72 14.86
CA LYS A 562 -25.81 36.27 14.87
C LYS A 562 -25.21 35.72 13.58
N THR A 563 -24.14 34.96 13.71
CA THR A 563 -23.51 34.20 12.62
C THR A 563 -24.57 33.29 12.01
N VAL A 564 -24.90 33.52 10.76
CA VAL A 564 -25.65 32.58 9.92
C VAL A 564 -24.77 31.33 9.82
N ALA A 565 -25.24 30.20 10.34
CA ALA A 565 -24.54 28.93 10.29
C ALA A 565 -24.26 28.55 8.82
N ALA A 566 -23.02 28.61 8.41
CA ALA A 566 -22.60 28.12 7.11
C ALA A 566 -22.97 26.62 7.01
N LYS A 567 -23.58 26.22 5.91
CA LYS A 567 -23.95 24.81 5.66
C LYS A 567 -22.71 23.94 5.78
N ALA A 568 -22.77 22.90 6.63
CA ALA A 568 -21.65 21.98 6.83
C ALA A 568 -21.21 21.34 5.50
N PRO A 569 -19.90 21.12 5.29
CA PRO A 569 -19.39 20.46 4.09
C PRO A 569 -20.00 19.07 3.93
N THR A 570 -20.21 18.63 2.70
CA THR A 570 -20.62 17.26 2.37
C THR A 570 -19.39 16.34 2.38
N PHE A 571 -19.60 15.01 2.46
CA PHE A 571 -18.51 14.03 2.35
C PHE A 571 -17.68 14.24 1.08
N LYS A 572 -18.34 14.45 -0.07
CA LYS A 572 -17.67 14.69 -1.35
C LYS A 572 -16.73 15.91 -1.35
N GLU A 573 -17.05 16.93 -0.56
CA GLU A 573 -16.22 18.15 -0.44
C GLU A 573 -15.00 17.98 0.47
N VAL A 574 -14.99 16.94 1.32
CA VAL A 574 -13.88 16.64 2.23
C VAL A 574 -13.12 15.36 1.86
N GLU A 575 -13.68 14.50 1.01
CA GLU A 575 -13.08 13.22 0.62
C GLU A 575 -11.65 13.36 0.11
N GLY A 576 -11.40 14.34 -0.76
CA GLY A 576 -10.06 14.65 -1.25
C GLY A 576 -9.09 15.11 -0.14
N LEU A 577 -9.59 15.85 0.86
CA LEU A 577 -8.79 16.27 2.01
C LEU A 577 -8.50 15.10 2.95
N LEU A 578 -9.48 14.22 3.18
CA LEU A 578 -9.32 13.02 3.99
C LEU A 578 -8.30 12.06 3.36
N THR A 579 -8.35 11.90 2.04
CA THR A 579 -7.41 11.06 1.28
C THR A 579 -6.01 11.67 1.25
N LYS A 580 -5.89 12.97 0.92
CA LYS A 580 -4.63 13.71 0.92
C LYS A 580 -3.91 13.59 2.26
N ASN A 581 -4.64 13.69 3.35
CA ASN A 581 -4.12 13.64 4.70
C ASN A 581 -4.20 12.23 5.32
N THR A 582 -4.38 11.19 4.53
CA THR A 582 -4.40 9.77 4.94
C THR A 582 -5.41 9.40 6.05
N CYS A 583 -6.39 10.26 6.32
CA CYS A 583 -7.37 10.03 7.39
C CYS A 583 -8.19 8.75 7.17
N THR A 584 -8.52 8.45 5.90
CA THR A 584 -9.29 7.26 5.49
C THR A 584 -8.52 5.95 5.64
N ALA A 585 -7.20 6.00 5.85
CA ALA A 585 -6.40 4.82 6.16
C ALA A 585 -6.80 4.19 7.51
N CYS A 586 -7.14 5.05 8.49
CA CYS A 586 -7.46 4.61 9.86
C CYS A 586 -8.92 4.82 10.24
N HIS A 587 -9.63 5.76 9.60
CA HIS A 587 -11.00 6.13 9.94
C HIS A 587 -11.96 5.90 8.77
N ASN A 588 -13.12 5.33 9.06
CA ASN A 588 -14.23 5.17 8.12
C ASN A 588 -15.39 6.11 8.53
N PRO A 589 -16.23 6.59 7.60
CA PRO A 589 -17.37 7.42 7.95
C PRO A 589 -18.29 6.83 9.02
N THR A 590 -18.63 5.56 8.92
CA THR A 590 -19.68 4.92 9.74
C THR A 590 -19.25 3.64 10.46
N LYS A 591 -18.17 2.99 10.03
CA LYS A 591 -17.73 1.70 10.56
C LYS A 591 -16.43 1.85 11.35
N ARG A 592 -16.28 1.07 12.40
CA ARG A 592 -15.01 0.90 13.10
C ARG A 592 -13.95 0.34 12.14
N GLN A 593 -12.77 0.95 12.17
CA GLN A 593 -11.61 0.51 11.40
C GLN A 593 -10.39 0.46 12.34
N ILE A 594 -9.21 0.82 11.92
CA ILE A 594 -8.01 0.94 12.77
C ILE A 594 -8.24 1.98 13.88
N GLY A 595 -8.87 3.10 13.52
CA GLY A 595 -9.34 4.12 14.43
C GLY A 595 -10.87 4.17 14.55
N PRO A 596 -11.41 5.05 15.41
CA PRO A 596 -12.84 5.24 15.56
C PRO A 596 -13.50 5.74 14.27
N ALA A 597 -14.74 5.32 14.02
CA ALA A 597 -15.52 5.85 12.92
C ALA A 597 -15.73 7.37 13.08
N PHE A 598 -15.82 8.11 11.98
CA PHE A 598 -16.06 9.56 12.07
C PHE A 598 -17.39 9.89 12.79
N VAL A 599 -18.42 9.04 12.66
CA VAL A 599 -19.67 9.18 13.44
C VAL A 599 -19.46 8.98 14.95
N GLU A 600 -18.49 8.16 15.36
CA GLU A 600 -18.17 7.98 16.79
C GLU A 600 -17.41 9.21 17.33
N ILE A 601 -16.56 9.82 16.51
CA ILE A 601 -15.87 11.08 16.83
C ILE A 601 -16.90 12.21 16.94
N ALA A 602 -17.86 12.28 16.01
CA ALA A 602 -18.94 13.27 16.02
C ALA A 602 -19.74 13.24 17.33
N LYS A 603 -20.09 12.05 17.83
CA LYS A 603 -20.81 11.86 19.10
C LYS A 603 -20.09 12.45 20.32
N ARG A 604 -18.78 12.69 20.24
CA ARG A 604 -18.01 13.35 21.30
C ARG A 604 -18.24 14.86 21.37
N LYS A 605 -18.87 15.44 20.35
CA LYS A 605 -19.23 16.89 20.28
C LYS A 605 -18.03 17.81 20.52
N TYR A 606 -16.86 17.42 20.03
CA TYR A 606 -15.67 18.28 20.10
C TYR A 606 -15.87 19.53 19.22
N SER A 607 -15.35 20.69 19.70
CA SER A 607 -15.31 21.87 18.82
C SER A 607 -14.42 21.61 17.60
N PRO A 608 -14.62 22.31 16.47
CA PRO A 608 -13.74 22.18 15.31
C PRO A 608 -12.25 22.40 15.63
N GLU A 609 -11.94 23.35 16.52
CA GLU A 609 -10.60 23.65 17.00
C GLU A 609 -10.03 22.49 17.84
N LYS A 610 -10.87 21.85 18.66
CA LYS A 610 -10.46 20.67 19.43
C LYS A 610 -10.17 19.48 18.51
N ILE A 611 -10.98 19.24 17.48
CA ILE A 611 -10.71 18.20 16.47
C ILE A 611 -9.39 18.49 15.75
N LEU A 612 -9.17 19.72 15.30
CA LEU A 612 -7.90 20.14 14.70
C LEU A 612 -6.71 19.90 15.65
N SER A 613 -6.86 20.27 16.92
CA SER A 613 -5.85 20.02 17.94
C SER A 613 -5.56 18.53 18.11
N LEU A 614 -6.59 17.68 18.06
CA LEU A 614 -6.44 16.21 18.15
C LEU A 614 -5.84 15.58 16.87
N ILE A 615 -6.04 16.20 15.72
CA ILE A 615 -5.36 15.81 14.48
C ILE A 615 -3.85 16.06 14.60
N HIS A 616 -3.45 17.21 15.16
CA HIS A 616 -2.04 17.56 15.32
C HIS A 616 -1.39 16.87 16.52
N ASN A 617 -2.15 16.70 17.62
CA ASN A 617 -1.69 16.12 18.87
C ASN A 617 -2.72 15.11 19.38
N PRO A 618 -2.73 13.89 18.85
CA PRO A 618 -3.66 12.84 19.23
C PRO A 618 -3.59 12.50 20.72
N GLN A 619 -4.71 12.13 21.31
CA GLN A 619 -4.85 11.71 22.68
C GLN A 619 -5.43 10.28 22.73
N PRO A 620 -4.59 9.25 22.62
CA PRO A 620 -5.03 7.84 22.55
C PRO A 620 -5.86 7.40 23.74
N GLN A 621 -5.59 7.96 24.93
CA GLN A 621 -6.34 7.69 26.15
C GLN A 621 -7.85 8.01 26.04
N ASN A 622 -8.26 8.84 25.08
CA ASN A 622 -9.67 9.12 24.81
C ASN A 622 -10.37 7.92 24.12
N TRP A 623 -9.60 6.96 23.61
CA TRP A 623 -10.08 5.83 22.83
C TRP A 623 -9.46 4.50 23.30
N PRO A 624 -9.67 4.08 24.57
CA PRO A 624 -8.97 2.92 25.15
C PRO A 624 -9.32 1.57 24.48
N GLY A 625 -10.38 1.53 23.68
CA GLY A 625 -10.79 0.34 22.93
C GLY A 625 -10.07 0.14 21.59
N TYR A 626 -9.08 0.99 21.25
CA TYR A 626 -8.30 0.92 20.01
C TYR A 626 -6.83 0.66 20.34
N SER A 627 -6.27 -0.39 19.76
CA SER A 627 -4.89 -0.82 20.02
C SER A 627 -3.85 0.01 19.24
N THR A 628 -4.28 0.68 18.16
CA THR A 628 -3.40 1.51 17.32
C THR A 628 -3.61 2.97 17.65
N GLU A 629 -2.54 3.65 18.03
CA GLU A 629 -2.57 5.08 18.27
C GLU A 629 -2.56 5.85 16.95
N MET A 630 -3.37 6.91 16.88
CA MET A 630 -3.34 7.85 15.76
C MET A 630 -1.99 8.58 15.75
N PRO A 631 -1.22 8.59 14.65
CA PRO A 631 -0.02 9.43 14.56
C PRO A 631 -0.39 10.92 14.50
N PRO A 632 0.46 11.83 15.02
CA PRO A 632 0.30 13.26 14.79
C PRO A 632 0.34 13.60 13.30
N MET A 633 -0.53 14.49 12.84
CA MET A 633 -0.68 14.88 11.44
C MET A 633 -0.41 16.40 11.26
N PRO A 634 0.83 16.87 11.51
CA PRO A 634 1.15 18.31 11.48
C PRO A 634 1.06 18.93 10.08
N GLN A 635 1.06 18.11 9.03
CA GLN A 635 0.89 18.55 7.63
C GLN A 635 -0.54 19.01 7.32
N VAL A 636 -1.54 18.66 8.13
CA VAL A 636 -2.92 19.11 7.95
C VAL A 636 -3.00 20.60 8.27
N THR A 637 -3.24 21.43 7.26
CA THR A 637 -3.33 22.87 7.46
C THR A 637 -4.56 23.24 8.32
N LYS A 638 -4.51 24.40 8.98
CA LYS A 638 -5.64 24.88 9.80
C LYS A 638 -6.95 24.93 9.01
N ALA A 639 -6.90 25.39 7.76
CA ALA A 639 -8.09 25.49 6.91
C ALA A 639 -8.67 24.12 6.56
N GLU A 640 -7.82 23.16 6.18
CA GLU A 640 -8.22 21.79 5.88
C GLU A 640 -8.78 21.07 7.11
N GLY A 641 -8.08 21.15 8.23
CA GLY A 641 -8.51 20.51 9.47
C GLY A 641 -9.82 21.06 10.02
N LEU A 642 -10.06 22.36 9.94
CA LEU A 642 -11.35 22.97 10.30
C LEU A 642 -12.48 22.55 9.36
N LYS A 643 -12.20 22.39 8.05
CA LYS A 643 -13.19 21.90 7.08
C LYS A 643 -13.55 20.43 7.34
N ILE A 644 -12.54 19.57 7.61
CA ILE A 644 -12.74 18.18 8.02
C ILE A 644 -13.55 18.11 9.32
N ALA A 645 -13.21 18.92 10.32
CA ALA A 645 -13.91 18.96 11.60
C ALA A 645 -15.38 19.40 11.48
N ALA A 646 -15.67 20.38 10.63
CA ALA A 646 -17.03 20.82 10.35
C ALA A 646 -17.86 19.70 9.70
N TRP A 647 -17.25 18.91 8.81
CA TRP A 647 -17.91 17.74 8.24
C TRP A 647 -18.13 16.65 9.30
N ILE A 648 -17.12 16.30 10.09
CA ILE A 648 -17.25 15.31 11.18
C ILE A 648 -18.42 15.69 12.09
N ASN A 649 -18.47 16.94 12.56
CA ASN A 649 -19.55 17.39 13.44
C ASN A 649 -20.94 17.38 12.79
N SER A 650 -21.03 17.34 11.46
CA SER A 650 -22.30 17.20 10.74
C SER A 650 -22.84 15.76 10.73
N LEU A 651 -22.04 14.78 11.12
CA LEU A 651 -22.43 13.35 11.17
C LEU A 651 -23.21 12.97 12.44
N ASP A 652 -23.28 13.86 13.44
CA ASP A 652 -24.06 13.66 14.69
C ASP A 652 -25.51 14.16 14.53
N LYS A 653 -26.20 13.72 13.46
CA LYS A 653 -27.61 14.05 13.20
C LYS A 653 -28.49 12.82 13.28
#